data_bd68268e126647d01c1f63b2e1c4e09f
#
_entry.id   bd68268e126647d01c1f63b2e1c4e09f
#
_cell.length_a   1.000
_cell.length_b   1.000
_cell.length_c   1.000
_cell.angle_alpha   90.00
_cell.angle_beta   90.00
_cell.angle_gamma   90.00
#
_symmetry.space_group_name_H-M   'P 1'
#
loop_
_entity.id
_entity.type
_entity.pdbx_description
1 polymer ?
#
loop_
_entity_poly.entity_id
_entity_poly.type
_entity_poly.pdbx_seq_one_letter_code
_entity_poly.pdbx_strand_id
1 'polypeptide(L)'
;PTTRVPEKKIVDTRKSTNVNLDKYDEKLQDMAERSSAGGGRRDSLSAGKEKFRSAANKKNGRGAPTFSNKRRQEEAEKMRRLQLEIAKKTPLTVKIPDEISVGELASRMKKTGAEVVKCLMKNGVMASLSQMIDFDTASFVAEELGCKVEKEVVVTIEEKLIDDHEDTADELKPRAPVVVVMGHVDHGKTSLLDYIRNAHVASGEAGGITQHIGAYQVQIKGKPITFLDTPGHEAFTSMRARGAMITDIAILVVAAEDGIKPQTVESINHAKAAGIPIIVAINKMDKPDANPERIKEQLTKYDLLAEDWGGDTIVCPISAKTGMGVDNLLEMVALTAEVGELKANPNRAASGAVIEARLDKGRGPIATLLVQNGTLHQGDIIIAGTAVGRVRMMTNDKGQKLTSAGPSVPVEITGLGEVPGAGANFNAVADERLARELVEQRKAEEKAKANEPISKVSLEDLFSQIQAGEMKNLNIIVKADVQGSVEAVKASLEKISNDEVRVRVIHGAVGAINESDVMLASTSNAIIVGFNVRPDAAARDSAARAHVDMRMYRVIYDAINEIEAAMKGMLAPKFRENVIGHAEIRQTFKVSNVGTVAGCYVTDGKIQRSCEARIVRDGIVIHEGHLASLQRFKDAVKEVASGYECGLNFEKFNDIKEGDVVEAYVMEQIEQ
;
A
#
# COMPACT_ATOMS: atom_id res chain seq x y z
N PRO A 1 -14.50 -25.81 -56.23
CA PRO A 1 -14.80 -26.34 -54.91
C PRO A 1 -15.20 -25.22 -53.98
N THR A 2 -16.51 -25.14 -53.76
CA THR A 2 -17.14 -24.13 -52.95
C THR A 2 -17.12 -24.58 -51.47
N THR A 3 -16.43 -23.89 -50.66
CA THR A 3 -16.44 -24.02 -49.20
C THR A 3 -17.77 -23.45 -48.63
N ARG A 4 -18.63 -24.32 -48.10
CA ARG A 4 -19.83 -23.94 -47.36
C ARG A 4 -19.44 -23.37 -46.00
N VAL A 5 -19.80 -22.11 -45.76
CA VAL A 5 -19.74 -21.45 -44.46
C VAL A 5 -20.96 -21.93 -43.65
N PRO A 6 -20.83 -22.39 -42.38
CA PRO A 6 -21.98 -22.75 -41.57
C PRO A 6 -22.76 -21.53 -41.10
N GLU A 7 -24.07 -21.52 -41.30
CA GLU A 7 -24.98 -20.47 -40.84
C GLU A 7 -24.98 -20.37 -39.29
N LYS A 8 -24.83 -19.18 -38.79
CA LYS A 8 -25.00 -18.86 -37.36
C LYS A 8 -26.48 -19.01 -36.97
N LYS A 9 -26.81 -20.03 -36.16
CA LYS A 9 -28.11 -20.12 -35.46
C LYS A 9 -28.10 -19.15 -34.29
N ILE A 10 -28.95 -18.13 -34.37
CA ILE A 10 -29.25 -17.22 -33.24
C ILE A 10 -30.29 -17.94 -32.38
N VAL A 11 -29.94 -18.24 -31.13
CA VAL A 11 -30.84 -18.81 -30.12
C VAL A 11 -31.38 -17.67 -29.29
N ASP A 12 -32.68 -17.41 -29.39
CA ASP A 12 -33.37 -16.40 -28.58
C ASP A 12 -33.65 -16.93 -27.19
N THR A 13 -32.94 -16.40 -26.18
CA THR A 13 -33.00 -16.86 -24.77
C THR A 13 -34.14 -16.19 -23.97
N ARG A 14 -35.09 -15.51 -24.61
CA ARG A 14 -36.14 -14.72 -23.92
C ARG A 14 -37.49 -15.42 -23.72
N LYS A 15 -37.63 -16.71 -24.02
CA LYS A 15 -38.89 -17.42 -23.76
C LYS A 15 -38.65 -18.80 -23.15
N SER A 16 -39.32 -19.01 -22.03
CA SER A 16 -39.63 -20.22 -21.25
C SER A 16 -38.72 -20.51 -20.05
N THR A 17 -39.20 -20.12 -18.93
CA THR A 17 -38.96 -20.66 -17.60
C THR A 17 -39.66 -22.05 -17.49
N ASN A 18 -39.00 -23.11 -17.94
CA ASN A 18 -39.23 -24.46 -17.46
C ASN A 18 -38.10 -25.35 -17.99
N VAL A 19 -37.07 -25.48 -17.16
CA VAL A 19 -35.99 -26.46 -17.38
C VAL A 19 -36.49 -27.78 -16.79
N ASN A 20 -36.72 -28.77 -17.65
CA ASN A 20 -37.09 -30.10 -17.24
C ASN A 20 -35.83 -30.82 -16.75
N LEU A 21 -35.63 -30.89 -15.45
CA LEU A 21 -34.48 -31.48 -14.77
C LEU A 21 -34.37 -33.00 -14.98
N ASP A 22 -35.50 -33.69 -15.25
CA ASP A 22 -35.54 -35.16 -15.41
C ASP A 22 -34.77 -35.66 -16.66
N LYS A 23 -34.61 -34.84 -17.68
CA LYS A 23 -33.79 -35.17 -18.86
C LYS A 23 -32.29 -35.07 -18.68
N TYR A 24 -31.83 -34.44 -17.62
CA TYR A 24 -30.39 -34.32 -17.28
C TYR A 24 -29.91 -35.53 -16.47
N ASP A 25 -30.74 -36.10 -15.63
CA ASP A 25 -30.39 -37.25 -14.80
C ASP A 25 -30.25 -38.54 -15.64
N GLU A 26 -31.08 -38.77 -16.64
CA GLU A 26 -30.95 -39.96 -17.54
C GLU A 26 -29.65 -39.93 -18.35
N LYS A 27 -29.16 -38.75 -18.80
CA LYS A 27 -27.90 -38.65 -19.54
C LYS A 27 -26.68 -38.81 -18.65
N LEU A 28 -26.74 -38.42 -17.40
CA LEU A 28 -25.66 -38.61 -16.43
C LEU A 28 -25.58 -40.06 -15.95
N GLN A 29 -26.70 -40.75 -15.80
CA GLN A 29 -26.75 -42.19 -15.52
C GLN A 29 -26.18 -42.99 -16.67
N ASP A 30 -26.55 -42.72 -17.92
CA ASP A 30 -26.03 -43.39 -19.13
C ASP A 30 -24.51 -43.16 -19.31
N MET A 31 -23.96 -41.96 -18.91
CA MET A 31 -22.52 -41.70 -18.91
C MET A 31 -21.80 -42.44 -17.77
N ALA A 32 -22.40 -42.54 -16.61
CA ALA A 32 -21.86 -43.31 -15.49
C ALA A 32 -21.79 -44.81 -15.75
N GLU A 33 -22.81 -45.38 -16.41
CA GLU A 33 -22.82 -46.79 -16.81
C GLU A 33 -21.82 -47.12 -17.92
N ARG A 34 -21.59 -46.19 -18.86
CA ARG A 34 -20.56 -46.35 -19.90
C ARG A 34 -19.13 -46.19 -19.38
N SER A 35 -18.92 -45.47 -18.29
CA SER A 35 -17.59 -45.33 -17.64
C SER A 35 -17.23 -46.51 -16.75
N SER A 36 -18.21 -47.27 -16.26
CA SER A 36 -17.97 -48.47 -15.43
C SER A 36 -17.71 -49.75 -16.23
N ALA A 37 -17.97 -49.76 -17.56
CA ALA A 37 -17.78 -50.94 -18.45
C ALA A 37 -16.39 -50.96 -19.14
N GLY A 38 -15.51 -50.02 -18.91
CA GLY A 38 -14.18 -49.85 -19.55
C GLY A 38 -13.02 -50.01 -18.61
N GLY A 39 -12.96 -51.08 -17.84
CA GLY A 39 -11.83 -51.40 -17.00
C GLY A 39 -10.71 -52.16 -17.73
N GLY A 40 -9.58 -51.48 -17.89
CA GLY A 40 -8.30 -52.17 -17.98
C GLY A 40 -7.65 -52.34 -19.33
N ARG A 41 -6.68 -51.48 -19.65
CA ARG A 41 -5.39 -51.96 -20.24
C ARG A 41 -4.34 -50.89 -20.12
N ARG A 42 -3.30 -51.23 -19.39
CA ARG A 42 -2.02 -50.50 -19.35
C ARG A 42 -1.23 -50.81 -20.61
N ASP A 43 -0.63 -49.79 -21.15
CA ASP A 43 0.38 -49.82 -22.20
C ASP A 43 1.66 -50.50 -21.77
N SER A 44 2.26 -51.28 -22.65
CA SER A 44 3.70 -51.39 -22.78
C SER A 44 4.07 -51.54 -24.25
N LEU A 45 4.88 -50.58 -24.71
CA LEU A 45 5.60 -50.60 -25.98
C LEU A 45 6.59 -51.78 -26.08
N SER A 46 6.57 -52.52 -27.15
CA SER A 46 7.72 -52.68 -28.07
C SER A 46 7.47 -53.70 -29.15
N ALA A 47 7.73 -53.28 -30.34
CA ALA A 47 8.22 -53.90 -31.57
C ALA A 47 8.28 -55.43 -31.74
N GLY A 48 7.86 -55.86 -32.93
CA GLY A 48 8.46 -57.01 -33.55
C GLY A 48 7.45 -57.99 -34.22
N LYS A 49 7.46 -57.97 -35.54
CA LYS A 49 6.89 -58.90 -36.51
C LYS A 49 6.94 -60.36 -36.13
N GLU A 50 5.89 -61.13 -36.36
CA GLU A 50 5.86 -62.12 -37.46
C GLU A 50 4.58 -62.93 -37.49
N LYS A 51 4.16 -63.24 -38.71
CA LYS A 51 3.04 -64.10 -39.08
C LYS A 51 3.33 -65.57 -38.76
N PHE A 52 2.38 -66.35 -38.30
CA PHE A 52 2.14 -67.67 -38.91
C PHE A 52 0.72 -68.18 -38.66
N ARG A 53 0.18 -68.85 -39.69
CA ARG A 53 -1.12 -69.49 -39.80
C ARG A 53 -1.11 -70.86 -39.12
N SER A 54 -2.24 -71.32 -38.62
CA SER A 54 -3.03 -72.51 -39.08
C SER A 54 -3.94 -73.00 -37.94
N ALA A 55 -5.17 -73.06 -38.21
CA ALA A 55 -6.04 -74.14 -38.60
C ALA A 55 -6.27 -75.25 -37.53
N ALA A 56 -7.53 -75.25 -37.12
CA ALA A 56 -8.42 -76.37 -36.83
C ALA A 56 -7.90 -77.53 -35.95
N ASN A 57 -8.59 -77.76 -34.84
CA ASN A 57 -9.38 -79.02 -34.79
C ASN A 57 -10.38 -79.06 -33.59
N LYS A 58 -11.58 -79.53 -33.87
CA LYS A 58 -12.60 -79.94 -32.90
C LYS A 58 -12.15 -81.22 -32.23
N LYS A 59 -12.39 -81.38 -30.92
CA LYS A 59 -13.14 -82.53 -30.39
C LYS A 59 -13.42 -82.48 -28.89
N ASN A 60 -14.61 -82.90 -28.60
CA ASN A 60 -15.25 -83.14 -27.32
C ASN A 60 -14.42 -83.81 -26.25
N GLY A 61 -14.66 -83.43 -25.01
CA GLY A 61 -14.25 -84.18 -23.82
C GLY A 61 -14.97 -83.69 -22.57
N ARG A 62 -15.99 -84.43 -22.18
CA ARG A 62 -16.74 -84.35 -20.92
C ARG A 62 -15.81 -84.56 -19.73
N GLY A 63 -16.07 -83.88 -18.60
CA GLY A 63 -15.60 -84.38 -17.32
C GLY A 63 -15.27 -83.25 -16.30
N ALA A 64 -16.16 -83.08 -15.37
CA ALA A 64 -16.06 -82.30 -14.14
C ALA A 64 -14.73 -82.53 -13.39
N PRO A 65 -14.35 -81.67 -12.43
CA PRO A 65 -15.20 -81.40 -11.26
C PRO A 65 -15.15 -79.93 -10.72
N THR A 66 -16.24 -79.48 -10.32
CA THR A 66 -16.63 -78.27 -9.63
C THR A 66 -16.10 -78.13 -8.20
N PHE A 67 -15.12 -78.88 -7.74
CA PHE A 67 -14.62 -78.85 -6.38
C PHE A 67 -13.49 -77.81 -6.16
N SER A 68 -12.79 -77.39 -7.17
CA SER A 68 -11.69 -76.43 -7.07
C SER A 68 -12.12 -74.98 -6.88
N ASN A 69 -13.22 -74.57 -7.48
CA ASN A 69 -13.68 -73.18 -7.41
C ASN A 69 -14.36 -72.86 -6.07
N LYS A 70 -15.02 -73.80 -5.44
CA LYS A 70 -15.70 -73.62 -4.17
C LYS A 70 -14.66 -73.39 -3.03
N ARG A 71 -13.58 -74.17 -3.05
CA ARG A 71 -12.47 -74.01 -2.09
C ARG A 71 -11.74 -72.66 -2.28
N ARG A 72 -11.47 -72.24 -3.49
CA ARG A 72 -10.90 -70.92 -3.79
C ARG A 72 -11.83 -69.76 -3.39
N GLN A 73 -13.13 -69.90 -3.55
CA GLN A 73 -14.10 -68.93 -3.08
C GLN A 73 -14.16 -68.86 -1.54
N GLU A 74 -14.16 -69.98 -0.87
CA GLU A 74 -14.15 -70.05 0.60
C GLU A 74 -12.83 -69.52 1.20
N GLU A 75 -11.68 -69.78 0.55
CA GLU A 75 -10.37 -69.19 0.93
C GLU A 75 -10.35 -67.64 0.65
N ALA A 76 -10.89 -67.22 -0.46
CA ALA A 76 -11.04 -65.77 -0.79
C ALA A 76 -11.97 -65.07 0.19
N GLU A 77 -13.04 -65.69 0.61
CA GLU A 77 -13.97 -65.15 1.58
C GLU A 77 -13.38 -65.14 3.00
N LYS A 78 -12.63 -66.17 3.37
CA LYS A 78 -11.85 -66.19 4.63
C LYS A 78 -10.77 -65.10 4.65
N MET A 79 -10.05 -64.93 3.55
CA MET A 79 -9.02 -63.87 3.43
C MET A 79 -9.69 -62.48 3.51
N ARG A 80 -10.85 -62.29 2.86
CA ARG A 80 -11.61 -61.06 2.92
C ARG A 80 -12.15 -60.75 4.33
N ARG A 81 -12.60 -61.81 5.07
CA ARG A 81 -13.00 -61.67 6.48
C ARG A 81 -11.80 -61.35 7.39
N LEU A 82 -10.66 -62.01 7.18
CA LEU A 82 -9.42 -61.72 7.89
C LEU A 82 -8.88 -60.30 7.61
N GLN A 83 -8.95 -59.86 6.34
CA GLN A 83 -8.60 -58.48 5.98
C GLN A 83 -9.58 -57.46 6.59
N LEU A 84 -10.86 -57.75 6.68
CA LEU A 84 -11.84 -56.92 7.37
C LEU A 84 -11.66 -56.90 8.90
N GLU A 85 -11.23 -58.01 9.51
CA GLU A 85 -10.90 -58.06 10.94
C GLU A 85 -9.59 -57.35 11.27
N ILE A 86 -8.57 -57.43 10.40
CA ILE A 86 -7.30 -56.72 10.50
C ILE A 86 -7.57 -55.21 10.32
N ALA A 87 -8.38 -54.81 9.34
CA ALA A 87 -8.79 -53.43 9.11
C ALA A 87 -9.63 -52.82 10.25
N LYS A 88 -10.35 -53.66 11.02
CA LYS A 88 -11.07 -53.25 12.23
C LYS A 88 -10.20 -53.15 13.46
N LYS A 89 -9.05 -53.83 13.49
CA LYS A 89 -8.09 -53.85 14.62
C LYS A 89 -6.94 -52.85 14.48
N THR A 90 -6.65 -52.34 13.27
CA THR A 90 -5.68 -51.27 13.09
C THR A 90 -6.29 -49.94 13.49
N PRO A 91 -5.70 -49.19 14.45
CA PRO A 91 -6.21 -47.86 14.80
C PRO A 91 -6.14 -46.96 13.54
N LEU A 92 -7.23 -46.24 13.28
CA LEU A 92 -7.31 -45.30 12.17
C LEU A 92 -6.32 -44.17 12.43
N THR A 93 -5.36 -43.96 11.52
CA THR A 93 -4.48 -42.80 11.57
C THR A 93 -5.20 -41.58 10.98
N VAL A 94 -5.35 -40.53 11.78
CA VAL A 94 -6.01 -39.28 11.38
C VAL A 94 -4.97 -38.18 11.33
N LYS A 95 -4.90 -37.49 10.21
CA LYS A 95 -4.06 -36.29 10.06
C LYS A 95 -4.88 -35.07 10.50
N ILE A 96 -4.31 -34.29 11.41
CA ILE A 96 -4.95 -33.11 12.02
C ILE A 96 -4.08 -31.89 11.76
N PRO A 97 -4.63 -30.81 11.14
CA PRO A 97 -3.95 -29.51 11.01
C PRO A 97 -3.90 -28.78 12.37
N ASP A 98 -3.23 -27.63 12.42
CA ASP A 98 -3.10 -26.83 13.64
C ASP A 98 -4.44 -26.38 14.22
N GLU A 99 -5.43 -26.08 13.36
CA GLU A 99 -6.82 -25.81 13.73
C GLU A 99 -7.77 -26.64 12.87
N ILE A 100 -8.79 -27.25 13.47
CA ILE A 100 -9.79 -28.06 12.77
C ILE A 100 -11.19 -27.84 13.35
N SER A 101 -12.22 -27.85 12.50
CA SER A 101 -13.59 -27.82 13.00
C SER A 101 -13.98 -29.17 13.61
N VAL A 102 -14.81 -29.15 14.65
CA VAL A 102 -15.31 -30.36 15.33
C VAL A 102 -16.02 -31.31 14.35
N GLY A 103 -16.75 -30.76 13.38
CA GLY A 103 -17.45 -31.54 12.34
C GLY A 103 -16.48 -32.23 11.38
N GLU A 104 -15.41 -31.54 10.99
CA GLU A 104 -14.39 -32.11 10.10
C GLU A 104 -13.53 -33.17 10.82
N LEU A 105 -13.16 -32.94 12.05
CA LEU A 105 -12.50 -33.92 12.92
C LEU A 105 -13.32 -35.21 13.02
N ALA A 106 -14.63 -35.08 13.28
CA ALA A 106 -15.55 -36.22 13.35
C ALA A 106 -15.59 -37.00 12.00
N SER A 107 -15.61 -36.27 10.88
CA SER A 107 -15.61 -36.85 9.53
C SER A 107 -14.30 -37.61 9.24
N ARG A 108 -13.14 -37.00 9.59
CA ARG A 108 -11.81 -37.61 9.43
C ARG A 108 -11.63 -38.87 10.29
N MET A 109 -12.17 -38.87 11.50
CA MET A 109 -12.19 -40.03 12.41
C MET A 109 -13.27 -41.10 12.03
N LYS A 110 -14.12 -40.82 11.04
CA LYS A 110 -15.29 -41.65 10.68
C LYS A 110 -16.19 -41.92 11.87
N LYS A 111 -16.34 -40.92 12.76
CA LYS A 111 -17.22 -40.93 13.93
C LYS A 111 -18.36 -39.93 13.77
N THR A 112 -19.39 -40.04 14.60
CA THR A 112 -20.46 -39.05 14.60
C THR A 112 -20.04 -37.77 15.32
N GLY A 113 -20.45 -36.61 14.83
CA GLY A 113 -20.14 -35.31 15.48
C GLY A 113 -20.64 -35.26 16.93
N ALA A 114 -21.74 -35.97 17.24
CA ALA A 114 -22.27 -36.07 18.61
C ALA A 114 -21.32 -36.81 19.58
N GLU A 115 -20.59 -37.83 19.10
CA GLU A 115 -19.58 -38.55 19.90
C GLU A 115 -18.39 -37.64 20.23
N VAL A 116 -17.93 -36.83 19.25
CA VAL A 116 -16.82 -35.89 19.42
C VAL A 116 -17.21 -34.77 20.38
N VAL A 117 -18.38 -34.17 20.21
CA VAL A 117 -18.89 -33.12 21.12
C VAL A 117 -19.06 -33.68 22.54
N LYS A 118 -19.57 -34.94 22.70
CA LYS A 118 -19.68 -35.58 24.00
C LYS A 118 -18.34 -35.82 24.69
N CYS A 119 -17.31 -36.17 23.92
CA CYS A 119 -15.94 -36.32 24.39
C CYS A 119 -15.36 -34.97 24.84
N LEU A 120 -15.54 -33.91 24.04
CA LEU A 120 -15.15 -32.54 24.36
C LEU A 120 -15.81 -32.05 25.65
N MET A 121 -17.15 -32.28 25.81
CA MET A 121 -17.88 -31.91 27.00
C MET A 121 -17.38 -32.65 28.25
N LYS A 122 -17.02 -33.92 28.15
CA LYS A 122 -16.42 -34.68 29.27
C LYS A 122 -15.11 -34.06 29.75
N ASN A 123 -14.35 -33.48 28.84
CA ASN A 123 -13.06 -32.85 29.11
C ASN A 123 -13.18 -31.34 29.40
N GLY A 124 -14.42 -30.84 29.61
CA GLY A 124 -14.67 -29.46 30.05
C GLY A 124 -14.70 -28.44 28.92
N VAL A 125 -14.56 -28.87 27.66
CA VAL A 125 -14.61 -27.99 26.49
C VAL A 125 -15.99 -28.01 25.85
N MET A 126 -16.71 -26.88 25.92
CA MET A 126 -18.00 -26.71 25.25
C MET A 126 -17.76 -26.21 23.82
N ALA A 127 -17.89 -27.07 22.83
CA ALA A 127 -17.72 -26.70 21.44
C ALA A 127 -18.91 -27.15 20.59
N SER A 128 -19.35 -26.30 19.64
CA SER A 128 -20.34 -26.63 18.62
C SER A 128 -19.66 -27.34 17.43
N LEU A 129 -20.47 -27.97 16.56
CA LEU A 129 -19.95 -28.70 15.37
C LEU A 129 -19.16 -27.81 14.42
N SER A 130 -19.47 -26.53 14.35
CA SER A 130 -18.82 -25.54 13.48
C SER A 130 -17.67 -24.79 14.14
N GLN A 131 -17.40 -25.05 15.43
CA GLN A 131 -16.36 -24.37 16.16
C GLN A 131 -14.99 -24.97 15.82
N MET A 132 -13.99 -24.11 15.67
CA MET A 132 -12.59 -24.51 15.50
C MET A 132 -12.00 -24.89 16.84
N ILE A 133 -11.20 -25.95 16.85
CA ILE A 133 -10.43 -26.42 18.01
C ILE A 133 -8.97 -26.55 17.61
N ASP A 134 -8.08 -26.32 18.54
CA ASP A 134 -6.64 -26.42 18.38
C ASP A 134 -6.17 -27.89 18.27
N PHE A 135 -4.98 -28.07 17.71
CA PHE A 135 -4.36 -29.39 17.50
C PHE A 135 -4.29 -30.22 18.78
N ASP A 136 -3.94 -29.60 19.93
CA ASP A 136 -3.75 -30.33 21.18
C ASP A 136 -5.10 -30.89 21.69
N THR A 137 -6.15 -30.08 21.63
CA THR A 137 -7.51 -30.54 22.00
C THR A 137 -8.03 -31.60 21.02
N ALA A 138 -7.80 -31.40 19.71
CA ALA A 138 -8.23 -32.35 18.69
C ALA A 138 -7.45 -33.67 18.77
N SER A 139 -6.16 -33.63 19.06
CA SER A 139 -5.30 -34.79 19.26
C SER A 139 -5.76 -35.63 20.47
N PHE A 140 -5.99 -34.97 21.59
CA PHE A 140 -6.45 -35.61 22.82
C PHE A 140 -7.80 -36.34 22.60
N VAL A 141 -8.76 -35.68 21.94
CA VAL A 141 -10.05 -36.27 21.61
C VAL A 141 -9.93 -37.45 20.65
N ALA A 142 -9.05 -37.34 19.67
CA ALA A 142 -8.84 -38.42 18.68
C ALA A 142 -8.19 -39.64 19.32
N GLU A 143 -7.25 -39.46 20.26
CA GLU A 143 -6.62 -40.54 21.02
C GLU A 143 -7.60 -41.23 21.98
N GLU A 144 -8.44 -40.46 22.70
CA GLU A 144 -9.51 -41.00 23.57
C GLU A 144 -10.51 -41.84 22.76
N LEU A 145 -10.79 -41.46 21.52
CA LEU A 145 -11.65 -42.19 20.61
C LEU A 145 -10.98 -43.33 19.86
N GLY A 146 -9.68 -43.62 20.16
CA GLY A 146 -8.91 -44.77 19.67
C GLY A 146 -8.30 -44.60 18.28
N CYS A 147 -8.08 -43.36 17.83
CA CYS A 147 -7.39 -43.04 16.59
C CYS A 147 -5.91 -42.72 16.88
N LYS A 148 -5.01 -43.01 15.96
CA LYS A 148 -3.65 -42.47 15.96
C LYS A 148 -3.67 -41.10 15.30
N VAL A 149 -2.97 -40.13 15.91
CA VAL A 149 -2.86 -38.79 15.38
C VAL A 149 -1.50 -38.58 14.73
N GLU A 150 -1.54 -37.99 13.54
CA GLU A 150 -0.36 -37.45 12.86
C GLU A 150 -0.63 -35.96 12.60
N LYS A 151 0.33 -35.09 12.88
CA LYS A 151 0.23 -33.68 12.53
C LYS A 151 0.21 -33.57 11.00
N GLU A 152 -0.83 -32.95 10.45
CA GLU A 152 -0.90 -32.64 9.04
C GLU A 152 -0.04 -31.39 8.81
N VAL A 153 1.09 -31.53 8.18
CA VAL A 153 1.85 -30.40 7.66
C VAL A 153 1.06 -29.89 6.46
N VAL A 154 0.28 -28.85 6.69
CA VAL A 154 -0.41 -28.14 5.59
C VAL A 154 0.69 -27.39 4.86
N VAL A 155 1.27 -28.01 3.85
CA VAL A 155 2.19 -27.32 2.93
C VAL A 155 1.38 -26.30 2.19
N THR A 156 1.58 -25.04 2.50
CA THR A 156 0.89 -23.93 1.85
C THR A 156 1.20 -23.91 0.35
N ILE A 157 0.34 -23.26 -0.43
CA ILE A 157 0.62 -23.09 -1.89
C ILE A 157 1.93 -22.33 -2.09
N GLU A 158 2.25 -21.42 -1.16
CA GLU A 158 3.50 -20.66 -1.15
C GLU A 158 4.71 -21.57 -1.00
N GLU A 159 4.74 -22.44 -0.01
CA GLU A 159 5.83 -23.41 0.23
C GLU A 159 6.02 -24.43 -0.91
N LYS A 160 4.98 -24.68 -1.69
CA LYS A 160 5.08 -25.54 -2.89
C LYS A 160 5.66 -24.84 -4.11
N LEU A 161 5.47 -23.52 -4.20
CA LEU A 161 5.86 -22.71 -5.35
C LEU A 161 7.19 -22.03 -5.17
N ILE A 162 7.46 -21.55 -3.94
CA ILE A 162 8.66 -20.81 -3.59
C ILE A 162 9.65 -21.78 -2.98
N ASP A 163 10.80 -21.88 -3.60
CA ASP A 163 11.90 -22.71 -3.12
C ASP A 163 12.70 -21.91 -2.08
N ASP A 164 12.42 -22.16 -0.79
CA ASP A 164 13.07 -21.49 0.34
C ASP A 164 14.26 -22.30 0.91
N HIS A 165 14.82 -23.22 0.13
CA HIS A 165 16.00 -23.97 0.57
C HIS A 165 17.17 -23.03 0.84
N GLU A 166 17.84 -23.24 1.98
CA GLU A 166 19.12 -22.59 2.25
C GLU A 166 20.17 -23.09 1.24
N ASP A 167 20.83 -22.13 0.57
CA ASP A 167 21.86 -22.45 -0.42
C ASP A 167 23.09 -23.04 0.26
N THR A 168 23.70 -24.07 -0.33
CA THR A 168 24.96 -24.64 0.17
C THR A 168 26.14 -23.70 -0.15
N ALA A 169 27.17 -23.74 0.69
CA ALA A 169 28.35 -22.86 0.53
C ALA A 169 29.02 -22.98 -0.86
N ASP A 170 28.93 -24.16 -1.49
CA ASP A 170 29.51 -24.44 -2.81
C ASP A 170 28.72 -23.81 -3.97
N GLU A 171 27.44 -23.52 -3.77
CA GLU A 171 26.55 -22.91 -4.78
C GLU A 171 26.63 -21.38 -4.77
N LEU A 172 27.08 -20.82 -3.67
CA LEU A 172 27.17 -19.38 -3.48
C LEU A 172 28.35 -18.78 -4.24
N LYS A 173 28.06 -17.79 -5.09
CA LYS A 173 29.06 -17.00 -5.82
C LYS A 173 29.05 -15.55 -5.38
N PRO A 174 30.19 -14.84 -5.42
CA PRO A 174 30.22 -13.41 -5.15
C PRO A 174 29.29 -12.66 -6.12
N ARG A 175 28.51 -11.71 -5.59
CA ARG A 175 27.63 -10.83 -6.39
C ARG A 175 28.05 -9.36 -6.26
N ALA A 176 27.61 -8.56 -7.22
CA ALA A 176 27.80 -7.12 -7.18
C ALA A 176 27.09 -6.50 -5.95
N PRO A 177 27.69 -5.50 -5.29
CA PRO A 177 27.01 -4.75 -4.25
C PRO A 177 25.89 -3.90 -4.84
N VAL A 178 24.80 -3.77 -4.07
CA VAL A 178 23.71 -2.86 -4.34
C VAL A 178 23.78 -1.70 -3.34
N VAL A 179 23.89 -0.49 -3.85
CA VAL A 179 24.18 0.70 -3.05
C VAL A 179 23.06 1.71 -3.18
N VAL A 180 22.49 2.16 -2.08
CA VAL A 180 21.50 3.25 -2.08
C VAL A 180 22.18 4.58 -1.78
N VAL A 181 21.76 5.64 -2.49
CA VAL A 181 22.24 7.00 -2.23
C VAL A 181 21.12 7.80 -1.56
N MET A 182 21.39 8.29 -0.35
CA MET A 182 20.44 8.98 0.50
C MET A 182 20.96 10.32 1.00
N GLY A 183 20.09 11.14 1.56
CA GLY A 183 20.43 12.44 2.13
C GLY A 183 19.41 13.52 1.79
N HIS A 184 19.65 14.72 2.26
CA HIS A 184 18.75 15.86 2.08
C HIS A 184 18.64 16.32 0.62
N VAL A 185 17.57 17.05 0.29
CA VAL A 185 17.42 17.76 -0.99
C VAL A 185 18.60 18.75 -1.12
N ASP A 186 19.07 18.99 -2.35
CA ASP A 186 20.16 19.91 -2.70
C ASP A 186 21.55 19.58 -2.11
N HIS A 187 21.73 18.45 -1.42
CA HIS A 187 23.05 17.98 -1.00
C HIS A 187 23.87 17.36 -2.14
N GLY A 188 23.28 17.25 -3.34
CA GLY A 188 23.99 16.83 -4.56
C GLY A 188 24.03 15.33 -4.79
N LYS A 189 23.02 14.56 -4.32
CA LYS A 189 22.87 13.13 -4.58
C LYS A 189 22.86 12.82 -6.09
N THR A 190 21.89 13.42 -6.81
CA THR A 190 21.73 13.22 -8.25
C THR A 190 22.94 13.71 -9.02
N SER A 191 23.58 14.80 -8.59
CA SER A 191 24.82 15.29 -9.20
C SER A 191 25.99 14.32 -9.02
N LEU A 192 26.10 13.66 -7.85
CA LEU A 192 27.09 12.61 -7.61
C LEU A 192 26.84 11.41 -8.54
N LEU A 193 25.61 11.00 -8.66
CA LEU A 193 25.20 9.89 -9.49
C LEU A 193 25.36 10.19 -10.98
N ASP A 194 25.05 11.42 -11.42
CA ASP A 194 25.30 11.89 -12.79
C ASP A 194 26.80 11.84 -13.13
N TYR A 195 27.65 12.25 -12.18
CA TYR A 195 29.10 12.15 -12.36
C TYR A 195 29.55 10.68 -12.52
N ILE A 196 29.07 9.78 -11.67
CA ILE A 196 29.39 8.34 -11.71
C ILE A 196 28.92 7.68 -13.02
N ARG A 197 27.75 8.09 -13.54
CA ARG A 197 27.17 7.58 -14.79
C ARG A 197 27.73 8.23 -16.06
N ASN A 198 28.42 9.36 -15.95
CA ASN A 198 28.73 10.27 -17.06
C ASN A 198 27.43 10.69 -17.81
N ALA A 199 26.39 11.07 -17.08
CA ALA A 199 25.07 11.44 -17.59
C ALA A 199 24.63 12.80 -17.00
N HIS A 200 23.53 13.35 -17.52
CA HIS A 200 22.96 14.63 -17.08
C HIS A 200 21.44 14.45 -16.83
N VAL A 201 21.08 13.60 -15.88
CA VAL A 201 19.68 13.30 -15.55
C VAL A 201 19.05 14.43 -14.73
N ALA A 202 19.81 15.00 -13.79
CA ALA A 202 19.35 16.09 -12.93
C ALA A 202 18.78 17.29 -13.70
N SER A 203 19.35 17.63 -14.85
CA SER A 203 18.89 18.76 -15.68
C SER A 203 17.57 18.48 -16.43
N GLY A 204 17.17 17.22 -16.54
CA GLY A 204 15.93 16.78 -17.21
C GLY A 204 14.73 16.58 -16.28
N GLU A 205 14.95 16.52 -14.98
CA GLU A 205 13.90 16.30 -13.99
C GLU A 205 13.08 17.57 -13.70
N ALA A 206 11.75 17.39 -13.53
CA ALA A 206 10.86 18.51 -13.22
C ALA A 206 11.18 19.08 -11.83
N GLY A 207 11.40 20.39 -11.78
CA GLY A 207 11.80 21.08 -10.55
C GLY A 207 13.25 20.86 -10.12
N GLY A 208 14.07 20.13 -10.93
CA GLY A 208 15.47 19.82 -10.61
C GLY A 208 15.63 18.88 -9.41
N ILE A 209 14.60 18.12 -9.05
CA ILE A 209 14.57 17.19 -7.91
C ILE A 209 14.23 15.78 -8.39
N THR A 210 14.93 14.78 -7.87
CA THR A 210 14.62 13.37 -8.12
C THR A 210 13.30 13.00 -7.43
N GLN A 211 12.37 12.45 -8.20
CA GLN A 211 11.03 12.08 -7.72
C GLN A 211 10.71 10.59 -7.92
N HIS A 212 11.57 9.85 -8.60
CA HIS A 212 11.48 8.41 -8.85
C HIS A 212 12.69 7.67 -8.31
N ILE A 213 12.55 6.36 -8.05
CA ILE A 213 13.71 5.53 -7.72
C ILE A 213 14.39 5.11 -9.03
N GLY A 214 15.59 5.62 -9.26
CA GLY A 214 16.45 5.20 -10.37
C GLY A 214 17.31 4.00 -9.96
N ALA A 215 17.38 2.97 -10.81
CA ALA A 215 18.28 1.84 -10.60
C ALA A 215 19.18 1.63 -11.83
N TYR A 216 20.47 1.54 -11.63
CA TYR A 216 21.41 1.35 -12.73
C TYR A 216 22.71 0.70 -12.26
N GLN A 217 23.42 0.08 -13.21
CA GLN A 217 24.68 -0.60 -12.95
C GLN A 217 25.84 0.10 -13.63
N VAL A 218 26.91 0.34 -12.87
CA VAL A 218 28.15 0.95 -13.37
C VAL A 218 29.32 -0.01 -13.18
N GLN A 219 30.24 -0.04 -14.12
CA GLN A 219 31.48 -0.79 -14.01
C GLN A 219 32.62 0.10 -13.48
N ILE A 220 33.14 -0.22 -12.32
CA ILE A 220 34.21 0.52 -11.66
C ILE A 220 35.42 -0.41 -11.53
N LYS A 221 36.52 -0.04 -12.17
CA LYS A 221 37.76 -0.89 -12.19
C LYS A 221 37.50 -2.35 -12.57
N GLY A 222 36.50 -2.61 -13.45
CA GLY A 222 36.14 -3.95 -13.92
C GLY A 222 35.18 -4.72 -12.98
N LYS A 223 34.77 -4.16 -11.83
CA LYS A 223 33.74 -4.72 -10.93
C LYS A 223 32.42 -3.98 -11.14
N PRO A 224 31.30 -4.67 -11.30
CA PRO A 224 29.98 -4.03 -11.38
C PRO A 224 29.52 -3.59 -9.99
N ILE A 225 28.92 -2.41 -9.90
CA ILE A 225 28.23 -1.87 -8.72
C ILE A 225 26.87 -1.38 -9.17
N THR A 226 25.81 -1.75 -8.45
CA THR A 226 24.46 -1.31 -8.73
C THR A 226 24.08 -0.19 -7.78
N PHE A 227 23.65 0.95 -8.34
CA PHE A 227 23.22 2.11 -7.57
C PHE A 227 21.70 2.26 -7.64
N LEU A 228 21.13 2.64 -6.49
CA LEU A 228 19.74 3.07 -6.34
C LEU A 228 19.72 4.55 -5.94
N ASP A 229 19.15 5.39 -6.80
CA ASP A 229 18.89 6.79 -6.50
C ASP A 229 17.54 6.93 -5.80
N THR A 230 17.51 7.63 -4.67
CA THR A 230 16.28 7.85 -3.91
C THR A 230 15.96 9.33 -3.77
N PRO A 231 14.66 9.71 -3.88
CA PRO A 231 14.22 11.08 -3.65
C PRO A 231 14.59 11.57 -2.25
N GLY A 232 15.09 12.84 -2.15
CA GLY A 232 15.47 13.43 -0.88
C GLY A 232 14.31 14.03 -0.08
N HIS A 233 13.19 14.33 -0.72
CA HIS A 233 12.06 15.04 -0.12
C HIS A 233 11.30 14.19 0.91
N GLU A 234 10.80 14.83 1.98
CA GLU A 234 10.02 14.19 3.08
C GLU A 234 8.84 13.38 2.57
N ALA A 235 8.12 13.84 1.55
CA ALA A 235 7.01 13.13 0.95
C ALA A 235 7.33 11.70 0.50
N PHE A 236 8.61 11.40 0.20
CA PHE A 236 9.06 10.11 -0.32
C PHE A 236 9.73 9.22 0.73
N THR A 237 9.33 9.31 2.00
CA THR A 237 9.84 8.49 3.11
C THR A 237 9.73 6.99 2.81
N SER A 238 8.60 6.53 2.26
CA SER A 238 8.41 5.11 1.89
C SER A 238 9.41 4.62 0.84
N MET A 239 9.78 5.48 -0.11
CA MET A 239 10.77 5.15 -1.14
C MET A 239 12.18 5.03 -0.55
N ARG A 240 12.56 5.89 0.43
CA ARG A 240 13.86 5.78 1.14
C ARG A 240 13.93 4.53 1.99
N ALA A 241 12.88 4.23 2.76
CA ALA A 241 12.79 3.00 3.54
C ALA A 241 12.95 1.75 2.67
N ARG A 242 12.22 1.71 1.55
CA ARG A 242 12.32 0.64 0.56
C ARG A 242 13.72 0.54 -0.02
N GLY A 243 14.32 1.67 -0.42
CA GLY A 243 15.70 1.71 -0.92
C GLY A 243 16.67 1.08 0.07
N ALA A 244 16.59 1.41 1.38
CA ALA A 244 17.44 0.81 2.41
C ALA A 244 17.23 -0.70 2.54
N MET A 245 15.98 -1.19 2.54
CA MET A 245 15.67 -2.61 2.79
C MET A 245 16.14 -3.57 1.70
N ILE A 246 16.30 -3.08 0.46
CA ILE A 246 16.69 -3.91 -0.69
C ILE A 246 18.16 -3.80 -1.07
N THR A 247 18.95 -2.98 -0.34
CA THR A 247 20.35 -2.68 -0.64
C THR A 247 21.31 -3.22 0.41
N ASP A 248 22.58 -3.26 0.06
CA ASP A 248 23.66 -3.80 0.92
C ASP A 248 24.43 -2.70 1.63
N ILE A 249 24.54 -1.50 1.02
CA ILE A 249 25.34 -0.38 1.53
C ILE A 249 24.55 0.92 1.29
N ALA A 250 24.58 1.84 2.25
CA ALA A 250 24.03 3.19 2.12
C ALA A 250 25.14 4.24 1.98
N ILE A 251 25.08 5.09 0.96
CA ILE A 251 25.87 6.29 0.84
C ILE A 251 25.01 7.47 1.34
N LEU A 252 25.41 8.06 2.45
CA LEU A 252 24.78 9.24 3.02
C LEU A 252 25.47 10.51 2.51
N VAL A 253 24.82 11.26 1.62
CA VAL A 253 25.37 12.49 1.06
C VAL A 253 24.98 13.69 1.94
N VAL A 254 25.98 14.42 2.45
CA VAL A 254 25.82 15.61 3.29
C VAL A 254 26.58 16.75 2.66
N ALA A 255 25.94 17.92 2.48
CA ALA A 255 26.65 19.11 2.00
C ALA A 255 27.53 19.70 3.10
N ALA A 256 28.78 20.01 2.76
CA ALA A 256 29.78 20.55 3.71
C ALA A 256 29.39 21.88 4.33
N GLU A 257 28.59 22.69 3.64
CA GLU A 257 28.09 24.01 4.06
C GLU A 257 26.88 23.91 5.01
N ASP A 258 25.94 23.00 4.72
CA ASP A 258 24.64 22.92 5.39
C ASP A 258 24.67 22.09 6.68
N GLY A 259 25.43 21.00 6.68
CA GLY A 259 25.47 20.04 7.78
C GLY A 259 24.29 19.05 7.75
N ILE A 260 24.00 18.44 8.89
CA ILE A 260 22.94 17.43 9.03
C ILE A 260 21.58 18.11 9.13
N LYS A 261 20.68 17.77 8.21
CA LYS A 261 19.30 18.24 8.13
C LYS A 261 18.31 17.14 8.56
N PRO A 262 17.03 17.45 8.87
CA PRO A 262 16.06 16.44 9.31
C PRO A 262 15.93 15.22 8.39
N GLN A 263 15.92 15.43 7.08
CA GLN A 263 15.86 14.32 6.10
C GLN A 263 17.16 13.48 6.07
N THR A 264 18.28 14.05 6.46
CA THR A 264 19.54 13.31 6.65
C THR A 264 19.43 12.39 7.87
N VAL A 265 18.84 12.88 8.97
CA VAL A 265 18.57 12.08 10.18
C VAL A 265 17.62 10.93 9.86
N GLU A 266 16.55 11.19 9.12
CA GLU A 266 15.62 10.18 8.66
C GLU A 266 16.34 9.10 7.82
N SER A 267 17.23 9.51 6.91
CA SER A 267 18.03 8.59 6.10
C SER A 267 18.94 7.70 6.95
N ILE A 268 19.56 8.25 7.99
CA ILE A 268 20.37 7.48 8.98
C ILE A 268 19.48 6.44 9.68
N ASN A 269 18.31 6.84 10.13
CA ASN A 269 17.38 5.94 10.83
C ASN A 269 16.92 4.79 9.92
N HIS A 270 16.62 5.06 8.64
CA HIS A 270 16.26 4.01 7.69
C HIS A 270 17.41 3.03 7.43
N ALA A 271 18.63 3.53 7.25
CA ALA A 271 19.79 2.66 7.05
C ALA A 271 20.10 1.81 8.30
N LYS A 272 19.99 2.40 9.50
CA LYS A 272 20.15 1.66 10.77
C LYS A 272 19.03 0.62 10.96
N ALA A 273 17.78 0.97 10.66
CA ALA A 273 16.66 0.03 10.75
C ALA A 273 16.81 -1.16 9.78
N ALA A 274 17.40 -0.92 8.60
CA ALA A 274 17.72 -1.96 7.64
C ALA A 274 19.00 -2.76 7.99
N GLY A 275 19.78 -2.32 8.98
CA GLY A 275 21.03 -2.99 9.40
C GLY A 275 22.16 -2.90 8.38
N ILE A 276 22.12 -1.95 7.45
CA ILE A 276 23.14 -1.80 6.40
C ILE A 276 24.25 -0.83 6.80
N PRO A 277 25.52 -1.07 6.41
CA PRO A 277 26.63 -0.17 6.66
C PRO A 277 26.43 1.17 5.95
N ILE A 278 26.81 2.25 6.62
CA ILE A 278 26.68 3.63 6.14
C ILE A 278 28.06 4.20 5.81
N ILE A 279 28.22 4.69 4.57
CA ILE A 279 29.38 5.45 4.14
C ILE A 279 28.93 6.90 3.99
N VAL A 280 29.61 7.83 4.65
CA VAL A 280 29.24 9.26 4.60
C VAL A 280 30.07 9.95 3.54
N ALA A 281 29.40 10.56 2.57
CA ALA A 281 29.99 11.38 1.52
C ALA A 281 29.75 12.87 1.83
N ILE A 282 30.77 13.59 2.31
CA ILE A 282 30.70 15.03 2.55
C ILE A 282 30.93 15.75 1.23
N ASN A 283 29.85 16.23 0.62
CA ASN A 283 29.85 16.82 -0.72
C ASN A 283 30.01 18.33 -0.68
N LYS A 284 30.27 18.93 -1.84
CA LYS A 284 30.49 20.37 -2.06
C LYS A 284 31.78 20.90 -1.39
N MET A 285 32.83 20.08 -1.35
CA MET A 285 34.14 20.48 -0.83
C MET A 285 34.82 21.55 -1.69
N ASP A 286 34.30 21.87 -2.86
CA ASP A 286 34.75 22.99 -3.71
C ASP A 286 34.32 24.35 -3.21
N LYS A 287 33.43 24.45 -2.23
CA LYS A 287 32.98 25.72 -1.65
C LYS A 287 33.91 26.20 -0.54
N PRO A 288 34.11 27.54 -0.41
CA PRO A 288 35.00 28.10 0.60
C PRO A 288 34.53 27.90 2.05
N ASP A 289 33.21 27.75 2.23
CA ASP A 289 32.58 27.56 3.55
C ASP A 289 32.49 26.08 3.98
N ALA A 290 33.15 25.20 3.21
CA ALA A 290 33.12 23.75 3.49
C ALA A 290 33.84 23.42 4.81
N ASN A 291 33.12 22.80 5.75
CA ASN A 291 33.66 22.39 7.04
C ASN A 291 33.35 20.91 7.35
N PRO A 292 34.23 19.98 6.97
CA PRO A 292 34.03 18.56 7.20
C PRO A 292 34.08 18.16 8.68
N GLU A 293 34.89 18.85 9.50
CA GLU A 293 35.04 18.52 10.93
C GLU A 293 33.73 18.79 11.69
N ARG A 294 33.03 19.88 11.37
CA ARG A 294 31.71 20.16 11.93
C ARG A 294 30.70 19.05 11.64
N ILE A 295 30.78 18.45 10.45
CA ILE A 295 29.87 17.35 10.08
C ILE A 295 30.20 16.07 10.84
N LYS A 296 31.49 15.73 10.98
CA LYS A 296 31.94 14.58 11.80
C LYS A 296 31.46 14.73 13.25
N GLU A 297 31.56 15.94 13.84
CA GLU A 297 31.03 16.21 15.17
C GLU A 297 29.50 16.02 15.26
N GLN A 298 28.76 16.47 14.22
CA GLN A 298 27.31 16.27 14.18
C GLN A 298 26.91 14.83 14.04
N LEU A 299 27.65 14.03 13.25
CA LEU A 299 27.42 12.59 13.06
C LEU A 299 27.53 11.80 14.36
N THR A 300 28.44 12.20 15.26
CA THR A 300 28.61 11.56 16.56
C THR A 300 27.34 11.57 17.40
N LYS A 301 26.47 12.60 17.23
CA LYS A 301 25.15 12.65 17.92
C LYS A 301 24.19 11.56 17.50
N TYR A 302 24.45 10.93 16.35
CA TYR A 302 23.64 9.87 15.77
C TYR A 302 24.36 8.51 15.78
N ASP A 303 25.34 8.32 16.69
CA ASP A 303 26.15 7.11 16.82
C ASP A 303 26.89 6.71 15.52
N LEU A 304 27.28 7.69 14.73
CA LEU A 304 28.14 7.53 13.57
C LEU A 304 29.47 8.20 13.85
N LEU A 305 30.41 7.42 14.40
CA LEU A 305 31.75 7.90 14.72
C LEU A 305 32.66 7.65 13.52
N ALA A 306 33.31 8.72 13.05
CA ALA A 306 34.23 8.63 11.92
C ALA A 306 35.45 7.73 12.24
N GLU A 307 35.95 7.02 11.23
CA GLU A 307 37.13 6.16 11.35
C GLU A 307 38.35 6.92 11.86
N ASP A 308 38.57 8.16 11.40
CA ASP A 308 39.64 9.06 11.88
C ASP A 308 39.58 9.33 13.40
N TRP A 309 38.40 9.19 14.01
CA TRP A 309 38.18 9.38 15.46
C TRP A 309 38.03 8.06 16.21
N GLY A 310 38.41 6.94 15.57
CA GLY A 310 38.40 5.62 16.16
C GLY A 310 37.04 4.89 16.12
N GLY A 311 36.13 5.32 15.23
CA GLY A 311 34.85 4.66 14.95
C GLY A 311 34.90 3.75 13.74
N ASP A 312 33.71 3.25 13.33
CA ASP A 312 33.52 2.31 12.23
C ASP A 312 32.92 2.96 10.97
N THR A 313 32.63 4.28 11.02
CA THR A 313 31.96 4.96 9.90
C THR A 313 32.99 5.57 8.95
N ILE A 314 32.98 5.14 7.70
CA ILE A 314 33.83 5.67 6.64
C ILE A 314 33.29 7.02 6.22
N VAL A 315 34.14 8.06 6.24
CA VAL A 315 33.79 9.43 5.85
C VAL A 315 34.67 9.88 4.69
N CYS A 316 34.07 10.17 3.54
CA CYS A 316 34.76 10.58 2.33
C CYS A 316 34.41 12.03 1.97
N PRO A 317 35.37 12.98 2.01
CA PRO A 317 35.17 14.32 1.48
C PRO A 317 35.20 14.29 -0.05
N ILE A 318 34.14 14.80 -0.68
CA ILE A 318 33.96 14.76 -2.13
C ILE A 318 33.49 16.11 -2.71
N SER A 319 33.65 16.29 -4.02
CA SER A 319 32.93 17.28 -4.79
C SER A 319 32.33 16.62 -6.02
N ALA A 320 31.02 16.42 -6.04
CA ALA A 320 30.31 15.86 -7.19
C ALA A 320 30.48 16.73 -8.46
N LYS A 321 30.69 18.04 -8.30
CA LYS A 321 30.87 18.97 -9.41
C LYS A 321 32.23 18.84 -10.10
N THR A 322 33.29 18.69 -9.31
CA THR A 322 34.68 18.62 -9.84
C THR A 322 35.20 17.20 -9.99
N GLY A 323 34.50 16.21 -9.40
CA GLY A 323 34.94 14.82 -9.35
C GLY A 323 35.95 14.51 -8.24
N MET A 324 36.34 15.51 -7.46
CA MET A 324 37.31 15.33 -6.36
C MET A 324 36.81 14.32 -5.35
N GLY A 325 37.63 13.32 -5.01
CA GLY A 325 37.34 12.33 -3.98
C GLY A 325 36.30 11.26 -4.37
N VAL A 326 35.67 11.35 -5.53
CA VAL A 326 34.63 10.36 -5.96
C VAL A 326 35.24 8.98 -6.19
N ASP A 327 36.43 8.90 -6.79
CA ASP A 327 37.11 7.61 -6.98
C ASP A 327 37.44 6.92 -5.64
N ASN A 328 37.85 7.71 -4.64
CA ASN A 328 38.09 7.19 -3.31
C ASN A 328 36.80 6.67 -2.65
N LEU A 329 35.68 7.41 -2.78
CA LEU A 329 34.37 6.96 -2.31
C LEU A 329 34.00 5.60 -2.92
N LEU A 330 34.21 5.43 -4.23
CA LEU A 330 33.90 4.21 -4.95
C LEU A 330 34.82 3.03 -4.52
N GLU A 331 36.07 3.31 -4.19
CA GLU A 331 37.00 2.32 -3.61
C GLU A 331 36.54 1.89 -2.22
N MET A 332 36.10 2.80 -1.37
CA MET A 332 35.55 2.48 -0.05
C MET A 332 34.28 1.65 -0.14
N VAL A 333 33.38 1.96 -1.09
CA VAL A 333 32.20 1.13 -1.37
C VAL A 333 32.61 -0.29 -1.75
N ALA A 334 33.60 -0.45 -2.66
CA ALA A 334 34.07 -1.76 -3.08
C ALA A 334 34.73 -2.53 -1.93
N LEU A 335 35.50 -1.85 -1.07
CA LEU A 335 36.11 -2.45 0.11
C LEU A 335 35.06 -2.93 1.13
N THR A 336 34.06 -2.07 1.44
CA THR A 336 32.97 -2.43 2.34
C THR A 336 32.19 -3.62 1.82
N ALA A 337 31.97 -3.71 0.49
CA ALA A 337 31.32 -4.85 -0.13
C ALA A 337 32.15 -6.16 -0.03
N GLU A 338 33.47 -6.06 -0.13
CA GLU A 338 34.37 -7.21 0.05
C GLU A 338 34.36 -7.71 1.48
N VAL A 339 34.39 -6.82 2.46
CA VAL A 339 34.29 -7.15 3.88
C VAL A 339 32.93 -7.81 4.20
N GLY A 340 31.85 -7.36 3.55
CA GLY A 340 30.51 -7.92 3.70
C GLY A 340 30.32 -9.31 3.06
N GLU A 341 31.31 -9.82 2.30
CA GLU A 341 31.25 -11.13 1.62
C GLU A 341 29.92 -11.39 0.89
N LEU A 342 29.46 -10.44 0.08
CA LEU A 342 28.15 -10.53 -0.60
C LEU A 342 28.11 -11.69 -1.59
N LYS A 343 27.26 -12.69 -1.30
CA LYS A 343 27.12 -13.93 -2.09
C LYS A 343 25.66 -14.14 -2.51
N ALA A 344 25.46 -14.81 -3.64
CA ALA A 344 24.16 -15.29 -4.11
C ALA A 344 24.33 -16.55 -4.94
N ASN A 345 23.27 -17.34 -5.08
CA ASN A 345 23.24 -18.52 -5.92
C ASN A 345 22.66 -18.19 -7.30
N PRO A 346 23.45 -18.08 -8.38
CA PRO A 346 22.91 -17.74 -9.70
C PRO A 346 22.12 -18.87 -10.37
N ASN A 347 22.21 -20.11 -9.86
CA ASN A 347 21.62 -21.28 -10.53
C ASN A 347 20.18 -21.59 -10.08
N ARG A 348 19.65 -20.88 -9.06
CA ARG A 348 18.27 -21.09 -8.59
C ARG A 348 17.27 -20.21 -9.34
N ALA A 349 15.98 -20.44 -9.11
CA ALA A 349 14.91 -19.57 -9.61
C ALA A 349 15.10 -18.13 -9.11
N ALA A 350 14.85 -17.15 -9.97
CA ALA A 350 15.07 -15.76 -9.63
C ALA A 350 14.15 -15.30 -8.50
N SER A 351 14.72 -14.62 -7.52
CA SER A 351 13.99 -13.92 -6.47
C SER A 351 14.59 -12.55 -6.22
N GLY A 352 13.77 -11.62 -5.72
CA GLY A 352 14.21 -10.27 -5.44
C GLY A 352 13.04 -9.33 -5.17
N ALA A 353 13.25 -8.03 -5.37
CA ALA A 353 12.27 -7.00 -5.05
C ALA A 353 11.88 -6.14 -6.27
N VAL A 354 10.65 -5.66 -6.25
CA VAL A 354 10.14 -4.65 -7.19
C VAL A 354 10.61 -3.28 -6.70
N ILE A 355 11.43 -2.61 -7.48
CA ILE A 355 11.89 -1.25 -7.18
C ILE A 355 10.75 -0.28 -7.45
N GLU A 356 10.20 -0.32 -8.66
CA GLU A 356 9.16 0.58 -9.13
C GLU A 356 8.29 -0.10 -10.20
N ALA A 357 7.05 0.37 -10.35
CA ALA A 357 6.13 -0.16 -11.34
C ALA A 357 5.27 0.95 -11.96
N ARG A 358 5.03 0.82 -13.27
CA ARG A 358 4.27 1.80 -14.05
C ARG A 358 3.36 1.13 -15.08
N LEU A 359 2.38 1.87 -15.55
CA LEU A 359 1.48 1.43 -16.62
C LEU A 359 1.76 2.19 -17.91
N ASP A 360 2.24 1.50 -18.93
CA ASP A 360 2.43 2.05 -20.26
C ASP A 360 1.25 1.72 -21.18
N LYS A 361 0.77 2.70 -21.96
CA LYS A 361 -0.39 2.52 -22.85
C LYS A 361 -0.19 1.46 -23.94
N GLY A 362 1.05 1.29 -24.40
CA GLY A 362 1.37 0.37 -25.51
C GLY A 362 1.92 -0.97 -25.05
N ARG A 363 2.66 -0.97 -23.94
CA ARG A 363 3.38 -2.16 -23.45
C ARG A 363 2.67 -2.83 -22.28
N GLY A 364 1.65 -2.17 -21.69
CA GLY A 364 0.96 -2.63 -20.49
C GLY A 364 1.75 -2.37 -19.20
N PRO A 365 1.55 -3.19 -18.15
CA PRO A 365 2.30 -3.09 -16.92
C PRO A 365 3.80 -3.32 -17.16
N ILE A 366 4.61 -2.42 -16.63
CA ILE A 366 6.07 -2.44 -16.64
C ILE A 366 6.54 -2.39 -15.20
N ALA A 367 7.47 -3.26 -14.82
CA ALA A 367 8.07 -3.24 -13.50
C ALA A 367 9.60 -3.23 -13.61
N THR A 368 10.24 -2.43 -12.78
CA THR A 368 11.69 -2.46 -12.59
C THR A 368 11.98 -3.37 -11.39
N LEU A 369 12.67 -4.46 -11.64
CA LEU A 369 13.03 -5.48 -10.65
C LEU A 369 14.51 -5.39 -10.31
N LEU A 370 14.85 -5.65 -9.06
CA LEU A 370 16.20 -5.96 -8.64
C LEU A 370 16.27 -7.46 -8.33
N VAL A 371 17.04 -8.19 -9.11
CA VAL A 371 17.29 -9.60 -8.83
C VAL A 371 18.26 -9.70 -7.65
N GLN A 372 17.87 -10.35 -6.56
CA GLN A 372 18.72 -10.52 -5.38
C GLN A 372 19.37 -11.91 -5.37
N ASN A 373 18.64 -12.93 -5.76
CA ASN A 373 19.12 -14.30 -5.85
C ASN A 373 18.59 -14.97 -7.12
N GLY A 374 19.30 -15.97 -7.64
CA GLY A 374 18.93 -16.69 -8.85
C GLY A 374 19.20 -15.90 -10.14
N THR A 375 18.74 -16.44 -11.25
CA THR A 375 18.81 -15.79 -12.57
C THR A 375 17.45 -15.76 -13.24
N LEU A 376 17.00 -14.57 -13.59
CA LEU A 376 15.75 -14.34 -14.30
C LEU A 376 15.97 -14.49 -15.81
N HIS A 377 15.14 -15.30 -16.47
CA HIS A 377 15.18 -15.51 -17.90
C HIS A 377 13.94 -14.96 -18.61
N GLN A 378 14.10 -14.62 -19.87
CA GLN A 378 12.94 -14.31 -20.70
C GLN A 378 12.06 -15.55 -20.86
N GLY A 379 10.77 -15.42 -20.57
CA GLY A 379 9.81 -16.53 -20.60
C GLY A 379 9.44 -17.08 -19.22
N ASP A 380 10.19 -16.74 -18.17
CA ASP A 380 9.87 -17.15 -16.80
C ASP A 380 8.51 -16.61 -16.34
N ILE A 381 7.85 -17.38 -15.50
CA ILE A 381 6.63 -16.96 -14.84
C ILE A 381 7.02 -16.36 -13.50
N ILE A 382 6.59 -15.15 -13.23
CA ILE A 382 6.90 -14.45 -11.98
C ILE A 382 5.63 -14.09 -11.22
N ILE A 383 5.71 -14.17 -9.91
CA ILE A 383 4.75 -13.63 -8.96
C ILE A 383 5.41 -12.42 -8.31
N ALA A 384 4.76 -11.27 -8.34
CA ALA A 384 5.22 -10.05 -7.67
C ALA A 384 4.07 -9.48 -6.84
N GLY A 385 4.08 -9.75 -5.53
CA GLY A 385 2.96 -9.40 -4.66
C GLY A 385 1.64 -10.02 -5.12
N THR A 386 0.71 -9.18 -5.55
CA THR A 386 -0.62 -9.55 -6.11
C THR A 386 -0.66 -9.58 -7.64
N ALA A 387 0.48 -9.43 -8.32
CA ALA A 387 0.58 -9.52 -9.76
C ALA A 387 1.29 -10.81 -10.21
N VAL A 388 0.79 -11.45 -11.25
CA VAL A 388 1.40 -12.62 -11.88
C VAL A 388 1.51 -12.39 -13.37
N GLY A 389 2.56 -12.90 -13.99
CA GLY A 389 2.71 -12.84 -15.44
C GLY A 389 3.95 -13.56 -15.95
N ARG A 390 4.03 -13.65 -17.27
CA ARG A 390 5.20 -14.22 -17.94
C ARG A 390 6.09 -13.12 -18.50
N VAL A 391 7.35 -13.14 -18.16
CA VAL A 391 8.34 -12.17 -18.66
C VAL A 391 8.41 -12.24 -20.19
N ARG A 392 7.91 -11.22 -20.86
CA ARG A 392 7.93 -11.11 -22.33
C ARG A 392 9.21 -10.50 -22.84
N MET A 393 9.65 -9.43 -22.22
CA MET A 393 10.85 -8.70 -22.60
C MET A 393 11.52 -8.16 -21.33
N MET A 394 12.84 -8.23 -21.32
CA MET A 394 13.69 -7.62 -20.31
C MET A 394 14.58 -6.58 -20.95
N THR A 395 14.74 -5.44 -20.30
CA THR A 395 15.66 -4.37 -20.73
C THR A 395 16.48 -3.89 -19.55
N ASN A 396 17.76 -3.53 -19.81
CA ASN A 396 18.61 -2.91 -18.81
C ASN A 396 18.31 -1.40 -18.68
N ASP A 397 19.04 -0.71 -17.80
CA ASP A 397 19.00 0.74 -17.58
C ASP A 397 19.30 1.58 -18.86
N LYS A 398 19.99 0.99 -19.85
CA LYS A 398 20.32 1.62 -21.15
C LYS A 398 19.29 1.30 -22.25
N GLY A 399 18.19 0.64 -21.92
CA GLY A 399 17.16 0.23 -22.87
C GLY A 399 17.54 -0.93 -23.79
N GLN A 400 18.66 -1.61 -23.53
CA GLN A 400 19.09 -2.77 -24.32
C GLN A 400 18.35 -4.02 -23.84
N LYS A 401 17.97 -4.88 -24.79
CA LYS A 401 17.28 -6.14 -24.49
C LYS A 401 18.23 -7.14 -23.85
N LEU A 402 17.79 -7.75 -22.77
CA LEU A 402 18.47 -8.84 -22.09
C LEU A 402 17.70 -10.15 -22.28
N THR A 403 18.42 -11.26 -22.37
CA THR A 403 17.88 -12.62 -22.36
C THR A 403 17.87 -13.23 -20.97
N SER A 404 18.79 -12.80 -20.11
CA SER A 404 18.91 -13.23 -18.71
C SER A 404 19.44 -12.10 -17.83
N ALA A 405 19.04 -12.08 -16.57
CA ALA A 405 19.51 -11.14 -15.56
C ALA A 405 19.87 -11.92 -14.29
N GLY A 406 21.16 -11.87 -13.89
CA GLY A 406 21.68 -12.50 -12.70
C GLY A 406 21.51 -11.64 -11.45
N PRO A 407 22.09 -12.09 -10.29
CA PRO A 407 22.02 -11.37 -9.03
C PRO A 407 22.58 -9.93 -9.11
N SER A 408 21.95 -9.02 -8.38
CA SER A 408 22.29 -7.58 -8.30
C SER A 408 22.10 -6.80 -9.60
N VAL A 409 21.43 -7.36 -10.60
CA VAL A 409 21.15 -6.67 -11.87
C VAL A 409 19.76 -6.04 -11.81
N PRO A 410 19.64 -4.71 -11.99
CA PRO A 410 18.34 -4.08 -12.16
C PRO A 410 17.83 -4.33 -13.59
N VAL A 411 16.56 -4.71 -13.72
CA VAL A 411 15.97 -5.05 -15.02
C VAL A 411 14.53 -4.54 -15.11
N GLU A 412 14.22 -3.84 -16.19
CA GLU A 412 12.85 -3.46 -16.54
C GLU A 412 12.20 -4.62 -17.29
N ILE A 413 11.05 -5.08 -16.81
CA ILE A 413 10.32 -6.19 -17.41
C ILE A 413 8.94 -5.78 -17.90
N THR A 414 8.44 -6.52 -18.90
CA THR A 414 7.06 -6.43 -19.39
C THR A 414 6.42 -7.81 -19.39
N GLY A 415 5.09 -7.87 -19.27
CA GLY A 415 4.32 -9.12 -19.37
C GLY A 415 3.58 -9.52 -18.11
N LEU A 416 3.62 -8.70 -17.07
CA LEU A 416 2.75 -8.84 -15.90
C LEU A 416 1.28 -8.59 -16.30
N GLY A 417 0.35 -9.22 -15.60
CA GLY A 417 -1.08 -9.02 -15.80
C GLY A 417 -1.58 -7.68 -15.22
N GLU A 418 -0.97 -7.25 -14.13
CA GLU A 418 -1.31 -6.03 -13.39
C GLU A 418 -0.03 -5.32 -12.94
N VAL A 419 -0.15 -4.06 -12.51
CA VAL A 419 0.97 -3.31 -11.92
C VAL A 419 1.21 -3.84 -10.51
N PRO A 420 2.39 -4.39 -10.21
CA PRO A 420 2.70 -4.86 -8.86
C PRO A 420 2.85 -3.71 -7.88
N GLY A 421 2.65 -4.00 -6.59
CA GLY A 421 3.00 -3.06 -5.53
C GLY A 421 4.50 -2.77 -5.54
N ALA A 422 4.87 -1.51 -5.37
CA ALA A 422 6.27 -1.14 -5.25
C ALA A 422 6.85 -1.67 -3.92
N GLY A 423 8.04 -2.25 -3.96
CA GLY A 423 8.65 -2.95 -2.80
C GLY A 423 8.15 -4.36 -2.56
N ALA A 424 7.22 -4.88 -3.36
CA ALA A 424 6.80 -6.26 -3.27
C ALA A 424 7.95 -7.21 -3.66
N ASN A 425 8.08 -8.31 -2.94
CA ASN A 425 9.00 -9.37 -3.34
C ASN A 425 8.46 -10.08 -4.59
N PHE A 426 9.36 -10.43 -5.50
CA PHE A 426 9.02 -11.28 -6.62
C PHE A 426 9.77 -12.61 -6.56
N ASN A 427 9.12 -13.66 -7.06
CA ASN A 427 9.70 -14.98 -7.19
C ASN A 427 9.36 -15.55 -8.57
N ALA A 428 10.36 -16.13 -9.23
CA ALA A 428 10.16 -16.90 -10.44
C ALA A 428 9.67 -18.31 -10.06
N VAL A 429 8.63 -18.78 -10.75
CA VAL A 429 7.97 -20.05 -10.47
C VAL A 429 7.79 -20.88 -11.72
N ALA A 430 7.68 -22.20 -11.58
CA ALA A 430 7.54 -23.11 -12.71
C ALA A 430 6.08 -23.28 -13.16
N ASP A 431 5.11 -23.22 -12.24
CA ASP A 431 3.69 -23.49 -12.51
C ASP A 431 2.84 -22.22 -12.51
N GLU A 432 2.37 -21.83 -13.69
CA GLU A 432 1.51 -20.64 -13.87
C GLU A 432 0.12 -20.81 -13.23
N ARG A 433 -0.39 -22.01 -13.16
CA ARG A 433 -1.73 -22.25 -12.61
C ARG A 433 -1.75 -22.05 -11.10
N LEU A 434 -0.79 -22.66 -10.40
CA LEU A 434 -0.64 -22.49 -8.96
C LEU A 434 -0.27 -21.05 -8.60
N ALA A 435 0.53 -20.38 -9.46
CA ALA A 435 0.87 -18.98 -9.30
C ALA A 435 -0.37 -18.06 -9.34
N ARG A 436 -1.29 -18.31 -10.26
CA ARG A 436 -2.55 -17.56 -10.36
C ARG A 436 -3.47 -17.82 -9.15
N GLU A 437 -3.56 -19.08 -8.71
CA GLU A 437 -4.35 -19.44 -7.54
C GLU A 437 -3.84 -18.74 -6.27
N LEU A 438 -2.52 -18.71 -6.06
CA LEU A 438 -1.89 -17.99 -4.95
C LEU A 438 -2.18 -16.48 -5.01
N VAL A 439 -2.07 -15.89 -6.20
CA VAL A 439 -2.35 -14.45 -6.38
C VAL A 439 -3.82 -14.13 -6.13
N GLU A 440 -4.76 -14.97 -6.55
CA GLU A 440 -6.18 -14.80 -6.25
C GLU A 440 -6.46 -14.90 -4.75
N GLN A 441 -5.80 -15.83 -4.07
CA GLN A 441 -5.89 -15.96 -2.61
C GLN A 441 -5.37 -14.69 -1.91
N ARG A 442 -4.16 -14.20 -2.25
CA ARG A 442 -3.61 -12.96 -1.69
C ARG A 442 -4.51 -11.75 -1.92
N LYS A 443 -5.09 -11.62 -3.12
CA LYS A 443 -6.07 -10.56 -3.43
C LYS A 443 -7.34 -10.66 -2.60
N ALA A 444 -7.82 -11.87 -2.33
CA ALA A 444 -9.00 -12.09 -1.49
C ALA A 444 -8.71 -11.72 -0.03
N GLU A 445 -7.51 -12.06 0.48
CA GLU A 445 -7.06 -11.70 1.82
C GLU A 445 -6.88 -10.17 1.98
N GLU A 446 -6.25 -9.49 1.00
CA GLU A 446 -6.13 -8.03 1.00
C GLU A 446 -7.50 -7.35 1.00
N LYS A 447 -8.44 -7.84 0.19
CA LYS A 447 -9.82 -7.33 0.17
C LYS A 447 -10.56 -7.60 1.49
N ALA A 448 -10.33 -8.75 2.11
CA ALA A 448 -10.92 -9.07 3.42
C ALA A 448 -10.38 -8.13 4.50
N LYS A 449 -9.06 -7.91 4.54
CA LYS A 449 -8.41 -6.94 5.46
C LYS A 449 -8.88 -5.50 5.23
N ALA A 450 -9.03 -5.09 3.96
CA ALA A 450 -9.54 -3.75 3.62
C ALA A 450 -11.03 -3.56 3.97
N ASN A 451 -11.81 -4.65 3.98
CA ASN A 451 -13.24 -4.67 4.32
C ASN A 451 -13.51 -5.01 5.80
N GLU A 452 -12.48 -5.30 6.59
CA GLU A 452 -12.67 -5.40 8.04
C GLU A 452 -13.25 -4.07 8.52
N PRO A 453 -14.44 -4.11 9.18
CA PRO A 453 -15.10 -2.88 9.61
C PRO A 453 -14.15 -2.19 10.61
N ILE A 454 -13.63 -1.04 10.19
CA ILE A 454 -13.00 -0.10 11.11
C ILE A 454 -14.04 0.14 12.20
N SER A 455 -13.82 -0.48 13.35
CA SER A 455 -14.67 -0.51 14.55
C SER A 455 -16.13 -0.11 14.33
N LYS A 456 -17.07 -0.97 14.72
CA LYS A 456 -18.49 -0.62 14.75
C LYS A 456 -18.60 0.71 15.46
N VAL A 457 -18.85 1.77 14.69
CA VAL A 457 -19.12 3.10 15.25
C VAL A 457 -20.24 2.93 16.27
N SER A 458 -19.92 3.06 17.54
CA SER A 458 -20.91 3.01 18.62
C SER A 458 -21.87 4.17 18.41
N LEU A 459 -23.12 4.02 18.82
CA LEU A 459 -24.07 5.13 18.81
C LEU A 459 -23.54 6.33 19.62
N GLU A 460 -22.71 6.09 20.63
CA GLU A 460 -22.02 7.11 21.43
C GLU A 460 -20.95 7.86 20.62
N ASP A 461 -20.19 7.16 19.77
CA ASP A 461 -19.24 7.78 18.85
C ASP A 461 -19.96 8.62 17.77
N LEU A 462 -21.13 8.15 17.31
CA LEU A 462 -21.96 8.90 16.38
C LEU A 462 -22.50 10.20 17.02
N PHE A 463 -22.96 10.14 18.28
CA PHE A 463 -23.39 11.32 19.02
C PHE A 463 -22.24 12.31 19.29
N SER A 464 -21.04 11.80 19.61
CA SER A 464 -19.86 12.66 19.79
C SER A 464 -19.41 13.31 18.48
N GLN A 465 -19.51 12.61 17.34
CA GLN A 465 -19.24 13.17 16.00
C GLN A 465 -20.27 14.22 15.59
N ILE A 466 -21.55 14.04 15.94
CA ILE A 466 -22.61 15.04 15.68
C ILE A 466 -22.43 16.27 16.58
N GLN A 467 -21.96 16.11 17.83
CA GLN A 467 -21.66 17.23 18.71
C GLN A 467 -20.37 17.98 18.37
N ALA A 468 -19.41 17.34 17.75
CA ALA A 468 -18.13 17.94 17.35
C ALA A 468 -18.25 18.85 16.09
N GLY A 469 -19.43 18.97 15.48
CA GLY A 469 -19.65 19.73 14.23
C GLY A 469 -19.36 18.86 13.00
N GLU A 470 -20.01 19.21 11.86
CA GLU A 470 -19.80 18.51 10.58
C GLU A 470 -18.36 18.70 10.10
N MET A 471 -17.49 17.70 10.33
CA MET A 471 -16.17 17.67 9.71
C MET A 471 -16.32 17.65 8.19
N LYS A 472 -15.78 18.64 7.50
CA LYS A 472 -15.80 18.71 6.05
C LYS A 472 -14.82 17.70 5.48
N ASN A 473 -15.27 16.88 4.53
CA ASN A 473 -14.39 15.92 3.84
C ASN A 473 -14.00 16.48 2.47
N LEU A 474 -12.69 16.57 2.22
CA LEU A 474 -12.15 16.83 0.89
C LEU A 474 -11.75 15.49 0.27
N ASN A 475 -12.60 14.99 -0.63
CA ASN A 475 -12.36 13.73 -1.31
C ASN A 475 -11.43 13.94 -2.51
N ILE A 476 -10.41 13.09 -2.66
CA ILE A 476 -9.42 13.19 -3.72
C ILE A 476 -9.24 11.83 -4.40
N ILE A 477 -9.07 11.85 -5.73
CA ILE A 477 -8.61 10.71 -6.52
C ILE A 477 -7.20 11.05 -7.01
N VAL A 478 -6.23 10.18 -6.72
CA VAL A 478 -4.82 10.37 -7.09
C VAL A 478 -4.48 9.47 -8.27
N LYS A 479 -3.93 10.07 -9.33
CA LYS A 479 -3.33 9.36 -10.46
C LYS A 479 -1.89 9.79 -10.66
N ALA A 480 -0.96 8.85 -10.75
CA ALA A 480 0.43 9.14 -10.98
C ALA A 480 1.03 8.22 -12.07
N ASP A 481 2.21 8.55 -12.52
CA ASP A 481 2.95 7.78 -13.53
C ASP A 481 3.52 6.47 -12.99
N VAL A 482 3.93 6.44 -11.71
CA VAL A 482 4.49 5.26 -11.03
C VAL A 482 3.81 5.01 -9.68
N GLN A 483 3.88 3.75 -9.22
CA GLN A 483 3.22 3.31 -7.98
C GLN A 483 3.76 4.03 -6.74
N GLY A 484 5.08 4.23 -6.66
CA GLY A 484 5.68 4.94 -5.53
C GLY A 484 5.23 6.41 -5.43
N SER A 485 5.01 7.09 -6.57
CA SER A 485 4.47 8.45 -6.59
C SER A 485 3.01 8.49 -6.10
N VAL A 486 2.18 7.49 -6.45
CA VAL A 486 0.81 7.38 -5.92
C VAL A 486 0.81 7.30 -4.39
N GLU A 487 1.68 6.43 -3.83
CA GLU A 487 1.82 6.24 -2.39
C GLU A 487 2.29 7.52 -1.69
N ALA A 488 3.31 8.19 -2.26
CA ALA A 488 3.87 9.41 -1.70
C ALA A 488 2.87 10.58 -1.70
N VAL A 489 2.18 10.81 -2.82
CA VAL A 489 1.16 11.86 -2.95
C VAL A 489 0.00 11.58 -1.99
N LYS A 490 -0.49 10.32 -1.93
CA LYS A 490 -1.55 9.92 -1.01
C LYS A 490 -1.16 10.20 0.45
N ALA A 491 -0.01 9.71 0.90
CA ALA A 491 0.45 9.90 2.27
C ALA A 491 0.66 11.38 2.62
N SER A 492 1.19 12.17 1.68
CA SER A 492 1.41 13.61 1.88
C SER A 492 0.10 14.39 1.98
N LEU A 493 -0.90 14.08 1.12
CA LEU A 493 -2.20 14.75 1.15
C LEU A 493 -3.02 14.36 2.39
N GLU A 494 -2.99 13.10 2.81
CA GLU A 494 -3.67 12.65 4.02
C GLU A 494 -3.07 13.27 5.30
N LYS A 495 -1.75 13.57 5.31
CA LYS A 495 -1.03 14.22 6.41
C LYS A 495 -1.46 15.68 6.63
N ILE A 496 -1.99 16.37 5.61
CA ILE A 496 -2.44 17.76 5.69
C ILE A 496 -3.75 17.88 6.50
N SER A 497 -4.49 16.79 6.69
CA SER A 497 -5.77 16.78 7.41
C SER A 497 -5.66 17.48 8.76
N ASN A 498 -6.68 18.28 9.10
CA ASN A 498 -6.82 18.95 10.39
C ASN A 498 -8.17 18.59 11.03
N ASP A 499 -8.45 19.14 12.23
CA ASP A 499 -9.67 18.83 13.00
C ASP A 499 -10.97 19.31 12.33
N GLU A 500 -10.91 20.28 11.42
CA GLU A 500 -12.07 20.88 10.75
C GLU A 500 -12.28 20.30 9.33
N VAL A 501 -11.20 19.96 8.61
CA VAL A 501 -11.25 19.43 7.24
C VAL A 501 -10.36 18.17 7.14
N ARG A 502 -10.98 17.08 6.74
CA ARG A 502 -10.29 15.80 6.51
C ARG A 502 -10.07 15.57 5.02
N VAL A 503 -8.83 15.44 4.62
CA VAL A 503 -8.46 14.99 3.27
C VAL A 503 -8.54 13.48 3.20
N ARG A 504 -9.33 12.96 2.26
CA ARG A 504 -9.50 11.52 2.06
C ARG A 504 -9.18 11.14 0.62
N VAL A 505 -8.16 10.31 0.43
CA VAL A 505 -7.89 9.72 -0.89
C VAL A 505 -8.76 8.48 -1.07
N ILE A 506 -9.80 8.60 -1.91
CA ILE A 506 -10.77 7.53 -2.18
C ILE A 506 -10.14 6.46 -3.07
N HIS A 507 -9.40 6.89 -4.08
CA HIS A 507 -8.79 5.99 -5.06
C HIS A 507 -7.42 6.52 -5.47
N GLY A 508 -6.43 5.61 -5.50
CA GLY A 508 -5.09 5.88 -6.02
C GLY A 508 -4.70 4.80 -7.03
N ALA A 509 -4.31 5.21 -8.24
CA ALA A 509 -3.87 4.26 -9.25
C ALA A 509 -2.83 4.85 -10.20
N VAL A 510 -2.09 3.97 -10.86
CA VAL A 510 -1.05 4.31 -11.83
C VAL A 510 -1.63 4.46 -13.23
N GLY A 511 -1.08 5.38 -14.00
CA GLY A 511 -1.40 5.60 -15.41
C GLY A 511 -2.23 6.85 -15.68
N ALA A 512 -2.64 7.04 -16.93
CA ALA A 512 -3.42 8.18 -17.37
C ALA A 512 -4.80 8.22 -16.70
N ILE A 513 -5.37 9.42 -16.55
CA ILE A 513 -6.73 9.58 -16.06
C ILE A 513 -7.69 9.14 -17.17
N ASN A 514 -8.61 8.26 -16.84
CA ASN A 514 -9.59 7.68 -17.73
C ASN A 514 -11.03 8.14 -17.38
N GLU A 515 -12.00 7.80 -18.22
CA GLU A 515 -13.40 8.15 -18.01
C GLU A 515 -14.01 7.57 -16.74
N SER A 516 -13.59 6.35 -16.35
CA SER A 516 -14.06 5.71 -15.10
C SER A 516 -13.63 6.49 -13.86
N ASP A 517 -12.42 7.08 -13.87
CA ASP A 517 -11.94 7.93 -12.79
C ASP A 517 -12.79 9.19 -12.65
N VAL A 518 -13.19 9.79 -13.80
CA VAL A 518 -14.08 10.98 -13.82
C VAL A 518 -15.47 10.62 -13.31
N MET A 519 -16.02 9.47 -13.68
CA MET A 519 -17.30 9.00 -13.15
C MET A 519 -17.26 8.77 -11.64
N LEU A 520 -16.17 8.17 -11.13
CA LEU A 520 -15.97 7.99 -9.70
C LEU A 520 -15.87 9.34 -8.99
N ALA A 521 -15.11 10.30 -9.54
CA ALA A 521 -14.98 11.64 -8.99
C ALA A 521 -16.31 12.38 -8.93
N SER A 522 -17.11 12.33 -10.01
CA SER A 522 -18.44 12.93 -10.06
C SER A 522 -19.38 12.33 -9.00
N THR A 523 -19.36 11.01 -8.81
CA THR A 523 -20.24 10.33 -7.85
C THR A 523 -19.84 10.62 -6.40
N SER A 524 -18.54 10.75 -6.14
CA SER A 524 -17.97 10.93 -4.79
C SER A 524 -17.73 12.40 -4.44
N ASN A 525 -18.09 13.34 -5.32
CA ASN A 525 -17.74 14.76 -5.22
C ASN A 525 -16.24 14.96 -4.90
N ALA A 526 -15.39 14.33 -5.70
CA ALA A 526 -13.94 14.30 -5.49
C ALA A 526 -13.22 15.13 -6.55
N ILE A 527 -12.05 15.68 -6.16
CA ILE A 527 -11.10 16.33 -7.06
C ILE A 527 -10.13 15.27 -7.61
N ILE A 528 -9.79 15.34 -8.89
CA ILE A 528 -8.79 14.47 -9.48
C ILE A 528 -7.42 15.18 -9.47
N VAL A 529 -6.48 14.60 -8.79
CA VAL A 529 -5.07 15.03 -8.74
C VAL A 529 -4.24 14.10 -9.62
N GLY A 530 -3.73 14.64 -10.72
CA GLY A 530 -2.84 13.94 -11.64
C GLY A 530 -1.39 14.36 -11.41
N PHE A 531 -0.53 13.42 -11.01
CA PHE A 531 0.90 13.66 -10.80
C PHE A 531 1.70 13.08 -11.98
N ASN A 532 2.35 13.96 -12.73
CA ASN A 532 3.12 13.62 -13.94
C ASN A 532 2.34 12.83 -15.02
N VAL A 533 1.01 12.84 -14.97
CA VAL A 533 0.13 12.18 -15.94
C VAL A 533 -0.77 13.17 -16.66
N ARG A 534 -1.42 12.72 -17.74
CA ARG A 534 -2.38 13.52 -18.50
C ARG A 534 -3.68 12.76 -18.69
N PRO A 535 -4.82 13.44 -18.72
CA PRO A 535 -6.11 12.82 -19.02
C PRO A 535 -6.18 12.38 -20.47
N ASP A 536 -6.89 11.28 -20.72
CA ASP A 536 -7.28 10.87 -22.06
C ASP A 536 -8.31 11.84 -22.64
N ALA A 537 -8.48 11.85 -23.97
CA ALA A 537 -9.45 12.75 -24.63
C ALA A 537 -10.87 12.51 -24.10
N ALA A 538 -11.30 11.26 -23.97
CA ALA A 538 -12.60 10.91 -23.41
C ALA A 538 -12.79 11.38 -21.96
N ALA A 539 -11.76 11.23 -21.12
CA ALA A 539 -11.76 11.71 -19.74
C ALA A 539 -11.91 13.24 -19.66
N ARG A 540 -11.22 13.98 -20.55
CA ARG A 540 -11.30 15.45 -20.59
C ARG A 540 -12.71 15.91 -20.94
N ASP A 541 -13.32 15.31 -21.98
CA ASP A 541 -14.66 15.66 -22.43
C ASP A 541 -15.73 15.26 -21.38
N SER A 542 -15.53 14.13 -20.69
CA SER A 542 -16.39 13.66 -19.61
C SER A 542 -16.30 14.56 -18.39
N ALA A 543 -15.10 15.00 -17.99
CA ALA A 543 -14.90 15.92 -16.87
C ALA A 543 -15.52 17.30 -17.13
N ALA A 544 -15.40 17.82 -18.35
CA ALA A 544 -16.03 19.07 -18.73
C ALA A 544 -17.57 18.99 -18.64
N ARG A 545 -18.17 17.86 -19.03
CA ARG A 545 -19.62 17.62 -18.92
C ARG A 545 -20.08 17.42 -17.48
N ALA A 546 -19.28 16.72 -16.67
CA ALA A 546 -19.59 16.41 -15.27
C ALA A 546 -19.16 17.50 -14.29
N HIS A 547 -18.52 18.58 -14.76
CA HIS A 547 -17.93 19.65 -13.96
C HIS A 547 -16.97 19.14 -12.86
N VAL A 548 -16.19 18.10 -13.16
CA VAL A 548 -15.18 17.54 -12.26
C VAL A 548 -13.90 18.35 -12.39
N ASP A 549 -13.37 18.84 -11.28
CA ASP A 549 -12.09 19.54 -11.24
C ASP A 549 -10.93 18.55 -11.36
N MET A 550 -10.01 18.80 -12.29
CA MET A 550 -8.82 18.00 -12.55
C MET A 550 -7.59 18.88 -12.48
N ARG A 551 -6.73 18.64 -11.53
CA ARG A 551 -5.47 19.37 -11.31
C ARG A 551 -4.28 18.50 -11.68
N MET A 552 -3.35 19.05 -12.48
CA MET A 552 -2.21 18.35 -13.02
C MET A 552 -0.92 18.97 -12.50
N TYR A 553 -0.14 18.18 -11.76
CA TYR A 553 1.12 18.63 -11.17
C TYR A 553 2.30 17.83 -11.73
N ARG A 554 3.47 18.46 -11.72
CA ARG A 554 4.76 17.81 -12.02
C ARG A 554 5.69 17.80 -10.82
N VAL A 555 5.46 18.70 -9.86
CA VAL A 555 6.22 18.83 -8.64
C VAL A 555 5.26 18.60 -7.47
N ILE A 556 5.67 17.79 -6.50
CA ILE A 556 4.79 17.41 -5.38
C ILE A 556 4.45 18.59 -4.47
N TYR A 557 5.35 19.56 -4.35
CA TYR A 557 5.13 20.78 -3.55
C TYR A 557 3.94 21.60 -4.08
N ASP A 558 3.79 21.71 -5.40
CA ASP A 558 2.70 22.46 -6.00
C ASP A 558 1.34 21.79 -5.66
N ALA A 559 1.30 20.47 -5.68
CA ALA A 559 0.10 19.72 -5.30
C ALA A 559 -0.26 19.92 -3.82
N ILE A 560 0.72 19.84 -2.92
CA ILE A 560 0.54 20.03 -1.48
C ILE A 560 0.04 21.45 -1.20
N ASN A 561 0.70 22.48 -1.71
CA ASN A 561 0.37 23.88 -1.47
C ASN A 561 -1.03 24.25 -2.00
N GLU A 562 -1.40 23.75 -3.19
CA GLU A 562 -2.72 24.08 -3.76
C GLU A 562 -3.85 23.38 -2.99
N ILE A 563 -3.67 22.14 -2.56
CA ILE A 563 -4.66 21.42 -1.73
C ILE A 563 -4.76 22.05 -0.33
N GLU A 564 -3.63 22.48 0.26
CA GLU A 564 -3.63 23.21 1.52
C GLU A 564 -4.37 24.56 1.40
N ALA A 565 -4.17 25.29 0.31
CA ALA A 565 -4.91 26.51 0.03
C ALA A 565 -6.40 26.25 -0.17
N ALA A 566 -6.77 25.17 -0.86
CA ALA A 566 -8.16 24.75 -1.03
C ALA A 566 -8.81 24.40 0.33
N MET A 567 -8.10 23.71 1.22
CA MET A 567 -8.57 23.43 2.57
C MET A 567 -8.81 24.71 3.38
N LYS A 568 -7.88 25.66 3.35
CA LYS A 568 -8.03 26.97 4.01
C LYS A 568 -9.28 27.70 3.51
N GLY A 569 -9.56 27.64 2.22
CA GLY A 569 -10.79 28.20 1.64
C GLY A 569 -12.09 27.49 2.08
N MET A 570 -12.01 26.25 2.57
CA MET A 570 -13.14 25.51 3.10
C MET A 570 -13.42 25.79 4.59
N LEU A 571 -12.45 26.37 5.32
CA LEU A 571 -12.61 26.69 6.74
C LEU A 571 -13.68 27.77 6.92
N ALA A 572 -14.40 27.71 8.04
CA ALA A 572 -15.32 28.78 8.41
C ALA A 572 -14.51 30.02 8.81
N PRO A 573 -14.89 31.22 8.38
CA PRO A 573 -14.16 32.42 8.76
C PRO A 573 -14.18 32.57 10.29
N LYS A 574 -13.02 32.68 10.89
CA LYS A 574 -12.89 32.98 12.33
C LYS A 574 -12.94 34.47 12.52
N PHE A 575 -13.83 34.91 13.39
CA PHE A 575 -13.97 36.31 13.75
C PHE A 575 -13.31 36.53 15.13
N ARG A 576 -12.63 37.66 15.26
CA ARG A 576 -12.09 38.13 16.53
C ARG A 576 -12.79 39.43 16.89
N GLU A 577 -13.17 39.55 18.15
CA GLU A 577 -13.65 40.82 18.68
C GLU A 577 -12.49 41.82 18.78
N ASN A 578 -12.61 42.93 18.08
CA ASN A 578 -11.69 44.04 18.21
C ASN A 578 -12.43 45.20 18.88
N VAL A 579 -12.03 45.53 20.11
CA VAL A 579 -12.61 46.65 20.85
C VAL A 579 -12.12 47.95 20.24
N ILE A 580 -13.02 48.78 19.75
CA ILE A 580 -12.71 50.04 19.05
C ILE A 580 -12.80 51.28 19.93
N GLY A 581 -13.49 51.22 21.06
CA GLY A 581 -13.59 52.32 21.98
C GLY A 581 -14.50 52.09 23.19
N HIS A 582 -14.34 52.93 24.20
CA HIS A 582 -15.15 52.91 25.41
C HIS A 582 -15.85 54.28 25.62
N ALA A 583 -17.07 54.24 26.16
CA ALA A 583 -17.78 55.45 26.57
C ALA A 583 -18.43 55.23 27.93
N GLU A 584 -18.32 56.26 28.79
CA GLU A 584 -18.95 56.32 30.09
C GLU A 584 -20.31 56.98 30.00
N ILE A 585 -21.34 56.38 30.59
CA ILE A 585 -22.70 56.90 30.62
C ILE A 585 -22.80 57.92 31.77
N ARG A 586 -23.01 59.21 31.40
CA ARG A 586 -23.08 60.32 32.36
C ARG A 586 -24.51 60.68 32.71
N GLN A 587 -25.47 60.53 31.74
CA GLN A 587 -26.88 60.85 31.96
C GLN A 587 -27.78 59.93 31.17
N THR A 588 -28.99 59.68 31.67
CA THR A 588 -29.97 58.86 30.98
C THR A 588 -31.25 59.64 30.67
N PHE A 589 -31.78 59.57 29.46
CA PHE A 589 -32.98 60.28 29.01
C PHE A 589 -34.03 59.27 28.56
N LYS A 590 -35.24 59.34 29.12
CA LYS A 590 -36.38 58.51 28.67
C LYS A 590 -37.18 59.28 27.62
N VAL A 591 -37.21 58.76 26.38
CA VAL A 591 -37.93 59.33 25.25
C VAL A 591 -39.07 58.43 24.87
N SER A 592 -40.31 58.97 24.84
CA SER A 592 -41.55 58.20 24.73
C SER A 592 -41.69 57.29 23.54
N ASN A 593 -40.93 57.46 22.44
CA ASN A 593 -41.03 56.63 21.24
C ASN A 593 -39.74 55.93 20.85
N VAL A 594 -38.66 56.14 21.62
CA VAL A 594 -37.33 55.64 21.27
C VAL A 594 -36.72 54.73 22.39
N GLY A 595 -37.28 54.80 23.61
CA GLY A 595 -36.77 54.12 24.76
C GLY A 595 -35.80 54.97 25.60
N THR A 596 -34.86 54.34 26.29
CA THR A 596 -33.82 55.03 27.10
C THR A 596 -32.63 55.37 26.22
N VAL A 597 -32.33 56.66 26.12
CA VAL A 597 -31.14 57.20 25.45
C VAL A 597 -30.09 57.49 26.49
N ALA A 598 -28.87 56.93 26.31
CA ALA A 598 -27.74 57.17 27.18
C ALA A 598 -26.92 58.35 26.66
N GLY A 599 -26.74 59.37 27.49
CA GLY A 599 -25.78 60.43 27.23
C GLY A 599 -24.40 59.99 27.70
N CYS A 600 -23.53 59.72 26.77
CA CYS A 600 -22.22 59.11 27.02
C CYS A 600 -21.10 60.08 26.66
N TYR A 601 -19.97 59.87 27.33
CA TYR A 601 -18.72 60.54 27.00
C TYR A 601 -17.71 59.49 26.56
N VAL A 602 -17.15 59.62 25.34
CA VAL A 602 -16.17 58.69 24.80
C VAL A 602 -14.83 58.88 25.49
N THR A 603 -14.40 57.91 26.26
CA THR A 603 -13.16 57.95 27.08
C THR A 603 -11.92 57.63 26.24
N ASP A 604 -12.01 56.61 25.40
CA ASP A 604 -10.94 56.23 24.49
C ASP A 604 -11.51 55.67 23.16
N GLY A 605 -10.60 55.59 22.17
CA GLY A 605 -10.93 55.05 20.85
C GLY A 605 -12.04 55.82 20.11
N LYS A 606 -12.94 55.10 19.42
CA LYS A 606 -14.07 55.67 18.69
C LYS A 606 -15.25 54.74 18.75
N ILE A 607 -16.45 55.31 18.72
CA ILE A 607 -17.73 54.55 18.62
C ILE A 607 -18.32 54.77 17.24
N GLN A 608 -18.66 53.68 16.54
CA GLN A 608 -19.29 53.68 15.24
C GLN A 608 -20.73 53.25 15.37
N ARG A 609 -21.63 53.77 14.54
CA ARG A 609 -23.05 53.38 14.52
C ARG A 609 -23.26 51.92 14.16
N SER A 610 -22.36 51.35 13.36
CA SER A 610 -22.42 49.94 12.86
C SER A 610 -21.75 48.97 13.77
N CYS A 611 -21.14 49.37 14.86
CA CYS A 611 -20.46 48.46 15.79
C CYS A 611 -21.49 47.76 16.71
N GLU A 612 -21.09 46.62 17.23
CA GLU A 612 -21.73 46.01 18.38
C GLU A 612 -21.20 46.66 19.64
N ALA A 613 -22.05 46.75 20.66
CA ALA A 613 -21.66 47.38 21.90
C ALA A 613 -22.21 46.57 23.09
N ARG A 614 -21.40 46.50 24.15
CA ARG A 614 -21.80 45.88 25.41
C ARG A 614 -21.81 46.92 26.53
N ILE A 615 -22.75 46.78 27.47
CA ILE A 615 -22.86 47.61 28.66
C ILE A 615 -22.22 46.86 29.80
N VAL A 616 -21.22 47.46 30.42
CA VAL A 616 -20.45 46.94 31.53
C VAL A 616 -20.80 47.77 32.78
N ARG A 617 -21.37 47.12 33.81
CA ARG A 617 -21.68 47.68 35.13
C ARG A 617 -20.85 47.01 36.20
N ASP A 618 -20.07 47.77 36.93
CA ASP A 618 -19.17 47.22 38.00
C ASP A 618 -18.29 46.04 37.52
N GLY A 619 -17.82 46.12 36.26
CA GLY A 619 -16.98 45.09 35.62
C GLY A 619 -17.74 43.86 35.12
N ILE A 620 -19.08 43.88 35.15
CA ILE A 620 -19.94 42.78 34.68
C ILE A 620 -20.67 43.22 33.40
N VAL A 621 -20.67 42.43 32.37
CA VAL A 621 -21.45 42.66 31.12
C VAL A 621 -22.94 42.40 31.44
N ILE A 622 -23.75 43.49 31.32
CA ILE A 622 -25.19 43.41 31.58
C ILE A 622 -25.99 43.15 30.32
N HIS A 623 -25.55 43.74 29.22
CA HIS A 623 -26.22 43.62 27.93
C HIS A 623 -25.21 43.69 26.79
N GLU A 624 -25.51 42.99 25.70
CA GLU A 624 -24.74 42.96 24.46
C GLU A 624 -25.70 43.05 23.27
N GLY A 625 -25.41 43.93 22.30
CA GLY A 625 -26.25 44.12 21.14
C GLY A 625 -25.85 45.28 20.25
N HIS A 626 -26.65 45.48 19.20
CA HIS A 626 -26.40 46.55 18.25
C HIS A 626 -26.89 47.91 18.78
N LEU A 627 -26.22 48.98 18.35
CA LEU A 627 -26.66 50.35 18.59
C LEU A 627 -27.81 50.71 17.68
N ALA A 628 -29.01 51.03 18.23
CA ALA A 628 -30.15 51.50 17.46
C ALA A 628 -29.88 52.88 16.87
N SER A 629 -29.24 53.78 17.63
CA SER A 629 -28.90 55.11 17.15
C SER A 629 -27.61 55.64 17.83
N LEU A 630 -26.84 56.43 17.08
CA LEU A 630 -25.71 57.20 17.54
C LEU A 630 -25.92 58.65 17.11
N GLN A 631 -25.99 59.59 18.10
CA GLN A 631 -26.27 60.96 17.87
C GLN A 631 -25.25 61.83 18.58
N ARG A 632 -24.98 62.98 18.03
CA ARG A 632 -24.22 64.07 18.69
C ARG A 632 -25.07 65.31 18.69
N PHE A 633 -25.46 65.76 19.90
CA PHE A 633 -26.50 66.80 20.11
C PHE A 633 -27.86 66.36 19.52
N LYS A 634 -28.23 66.81 18.37
CA LYS A 634 -29.51 66.45 17.66
C LYS A 634 -29.26 65.75 16.32
N ASP A 635 -27.99 65.67 15.89
CA ASP A 635 -27.65 65.12 14.58
C ASP A 635 -27.20 63.68 14.68
N ALA A 636 -27.70 62.80 13.78
CA ALA A 636 -27.25 61.46 13.68
C ALA A 636 -25.87 61.43 13.01
N VAL A 637 -24.89 60.76 13.66
CA VAL A 637 -23.52 60.69 13.20
C VAL A 637 -23.12 59.24 12.94
N LYS A 638 -22.13 59.08 12.06
CA LYS A 638 -21.64 57.71 11.72
C LYS A 638 -20.61 57.21 12.73
N GLU A 639 -19.80 58.11 13.28
CA GLU A 639 -18.78 57.82 14.29
C GLU A 639 -18.55 59.01 15.24
N VAL A 640 -18.11 58.69 16.45
CA VAL A 640 -17.72 59.70 17.45
C VAL A 640 -16.38 59.28 18.02
N ALA A 641 -15.38 60.19 18.04
CA ALA A 641 -14.05 59.98 18.55
C ALA A 641 -13.96 60.25 20.05
N SER A 642 -12.86 59.81 20.69
CA SER A 642 -12.55 60.09 22.11
C SER A 642 -12.60 61.58 22.40
N GLY A 643 -13.03 61.94 23.63
CA GLY A 643 -13.13 63.30 24.09
C GLY A 643 -14.44 64.02 23.69
N TYR A 644 -15.37 63.38 23.03
CA TYR A 644 -16.65 63.94 22.67
C TYR A 644 -17.82 63.28 23.34
N GLU A 645 -18.90 64.05 23.54
CA GLU A 645 -20.15 63.56 24.07
C GLU A 645 -21.02 63.01 22.94
N CYS A 646 -21.77 61.92 23.18
CA CYS A 646 -22.69 61.31 22.26
C CYS A 646 -23.94 60.72 22.98
N GLY A 647 -25.02 60.61 22.24
CA GLY A 647 -26.22 59.90 22.67
C GLY A 647 -26.30 58.52 22.02
N LEU A 648 -26.40 57.50 22.83
CA LEU A 648 -26.50 56.12 22.40
C LEU A 648 -27.87 55.52 22.76
N ASN A 649 -28.39 54.69 21.90
CA ASN A 649 -29.56 53.85 22.20
C ASN A 649 -29.28 52.43 21.74
N PHE A 650 -29.65 51.47 22.57
CA PHE A 650 -29.54 50.04 22.28
C PHE A 650 -30.86 49.47 21.75
N GLU A 651 -30.78 48.51 20.88
CA GLU A 651 -31.97 47.78 20.45
C GLU A 651 -32.50 46.89 21.61
N LYS A 652 -33.80 47.09 21.94
CA LYS A 652 -34.55 46.25 22.91
C LYS A 652 -34.01 46.25 24.36
N PHE A 653 -33.17 47.21 24.75
CA PHE A 653 -32.63 47.32 26.11
C PHE A 653 -32.84 48.72 26.70
N ASN A 654 -33.42 48.80 27.88
CA ASN A 654 -33.79 50.06 28.53
C ASN A 654 -33.27 50.24 29.95
N ASP A 655 -32.61 49.20 30.56
CA ASP A 655 -32.05 49.29 31.93
C ASP A 655 -30.64 49.87 31.93
N ILE A 656 -30.48 51.04 31.40
CA ILE A 656 -29.23 51.80 31.34
C ILE A 656 -29.17 52.71 32.55
N LYS A 657 -28.00 52.73 33.28
CA LYS A 657 -27.79 53.57 34.46
C LYS A 657 -26.58 54.50 34.25
N GLU A 658 -26.57 55.58 35.08
CA GLU A 658 -25.42 56.47 35.15
C GLU A 658 -24.24 55.73 35.79
N GLY A 659 -23.04 55.89 35.21
CA GLY A 659 -21.83 55.16 35.62
C GLY A 659 -21.57 53.85 34.89
N ASP A 660 -22.50 53.35 34.04
CA ASP A 660 -22.24 52.22 33.18
C ASP A 660 -21.21 52.59 32.11
N VAL A 661 -20.40 51.63 31.71
CA VAL A 661 -19.41 51.80 30.61
C VAL A 661 -19.92 51.02 29.39
N VAL A 662 -19.96 51.74 28.27
CA VAL A 662 -20.26 51.14 26.96
C VAL A 662 -18.97 50.82 26.26
N GLU A 663 -18.72 49.54 25.98
CA GLU A 663 -17.59 49.04 25.22
C GLU A 663 -18.04 48.71 23.80
N ALA A 664 -17.51 49.41 22.81
CA ALA A 664 -17.83 49.23 21.42
C ALA A 664 -16.81 48.32 20.74
N TYR A 665 -17.25 47.27 20.04
CA TYR A 665 -16.36 46.36 19.34
C TYR A 665 -16.87 46.02 17.96
N VAL A 666 -15.98 45.53 17.11
CA VAL A 666 -16.26 45.06 15.75
C VAL A 666 -15.69 43.66 15.58
N MET A 667 -16.47 42.81 14.96
CA MET A 667 -16.00 41.45 14.59
C MET A 667 -15.14 41.56 13.33
N GLU A 668 -13.82 41.41 13.51
CA GLU A 668 -12.88 41.38 12.39
C GLU A 668 -12.58 39.94 12.00
N GLN A 669 -12.69 39.65 10.69
CA GLN A 669 -12.31 38.35 10.14
C GLN A 669 -10.78 38.22 10.19
N ILE A 670 -10.30 37.17 10.87
CA ILE A 670 -8.88 36.83 10.89
C ILE A 670 -8.55 36.11 9.59
N GLU A 671 -7.60 36.61 8.81
CA GLU A 671 -6.98 35.86 7.72
C GLU A 671 -6.23 34.66 8.29
N GLN A 672 -6.59 33.44 7.82
CA GLN A 672 -6.02 32.17 8.29
C GLN A 672 -4.92 31.67 7.36
#